data_7dd91bdc479942f0e40e214ad395d46e
#
_entry.id   7dd91bdc479942f0e40e214ad395d46e
#
_cell.length_a   1.000
_cell.length_b   1.000
_cell.length_c   1.000
_cell.angle_alpha   90.00
_cell.angle_beta   90.00
_cell.angle_gamma   90.00
#
_symmetry.space_group_name_H-M   'P 1'
#
loop_
_entity.id
_entity.type
_entity.pdbx_description
1 polymer ?
#
loop_
_entity_poly.entity_id
_entity_poly.type
_entity_poly.pdbx_seq_one_letter_code
_entity_poly.pdbx_strand_id
1 'polypeptide(L)'
;DQGTNTIELRIPEYAEEGDGSAKLPMFSNTTKAIVWGMQTRAVQSMLDFDFVCRRSEPSVVAVIYPFTGDHKQKYYWGHKEILIPVYKKMTDAMTKHPDADVLVNFASLRSAYQSTVETMDFPQIRTIAIIAEGIPENMTRKLIKLANEKNVSIIGPATVGGVKPGCFKIGNTGGMMDNILHSKLYRPGSVAYVSRSGGMSNELNNIVSKATDGVYEGVAIGGDRYPGTTFMDHMIRYQQDDNVKMIVLLGEVGGVEEYEVCQAIQKKLITKPLIAWCIGTCAGMFTSEVQFGHAGSCANSDRETASAKNAALKAAGAFVPDSFDNLGDVIQSVYNNLVKKGVIVPSPEVPPPTVPMDYSWARELGLIRKPASFMTSICDERGQELLYAGMPISDVLNKNVGIGGVISLLWFQRCLPPYVCKFFEMCLMVTADHGPAVSGAHNTIVCARAGKDLVSSLVSGLLTIGDRFGGALDGAAKQFSEAYDTGLHPAEFVNHMRNKGELIMGIGHRVKSINNPDQRVKIVKEFVMENFPATPLLLYALEVEKITTSKKPNLILNVDGVIACSFVDMLRHSGSFTREEAQEYINIGAINSLFVLGRSVGFIGHYMDQKRLKQGLYRHPWDDISYVLPEQYNN
;
A
#
# COMPACT_ATOMS: atom_id res chain seq x y z
N ASP A 1 -9.91 29.83 49.39
CA ASP A 1 -10.95 29.17 48.56
C ASP A 1 -10.34 28.75 47.23
N GLN A 2 -9.68 27.63 47.25
CA GLN A 2 -9.23 26.95 46.03
C GLN A 2 -10.28 25.88 45.70
N GLY A 3 -11.13 26.21 44.72
CA GLY A 3 -12.09 25.25 44.20
C GLY A 3 -11.39 24.08 43.52
N THR A 4 -11.49 22.93 44.14
CA THR A 4 -11.20 21.65 43.52
C THR A 4 -12.21 21.43 42.41
N ASN A 5 -11.82 21.69 41.16
CA ASN A 5 -12.54 21.20 39.98
C ASN A 5 -12.42 19.69 39.92
N THR A 6 -13.28 18.98 40.61
CA THR A 6 -13.56 17.58 40.34
C THR A 6 -14.33 17.54 39.02
N ILE A 7 -13.64 17.21 37.92
CA ILE A 7 -14.31 16.81 36.70
C ILE A 7 -15.00 15.49 37.04
N GLU A 8 -16.31 15.55 37.28
CA GLU A 8 -17.14 14.33 37.28
C GLU A 8 -17.06 13.72 35.89
N LEU A 9 -16.31 12.62 35.78
CA LEU A 9 -16.35 11.77 34.63
C LEU A 9 -17.77 11.22 34.53
N ARG A 10 -18.56 11.76 33.61
CA ARG A 10 -19.86 11.18 33.28
C ARG A 10 -19.62 9.79 32.68
N ILE A 11 -19.91 8.75 33.47
CA ILE A 11 -20.16 7.44 32.91
C ILE A 11 -21.37 7.62 32.00
N PRO A 12 -21.32 7.20 30.71
CA PRO A 12 -22.52 7.21 29.90
C PRO A 12 -23.63 6.52 30.70
N GLU A 13 -24.80 7.14 30.81
CA GLU A 13 -25.98 6.51 31.39
C GLU A 13 -26.29 5.31 30.47
N TYR A 14 -25.84 4.13 30.89
CA TYR A 14 -26.28 2.88 30.31
C TYR A 14 -27.72 2.71 30.80
N ALA A 15 -28.66 2.93 29.88
CA ALA A 15 -30.07 2.87 30.15
C ALA A 15 -30.40 1.66 31.03
N GLU A 16 -30.96 1.95 32.19
CA GLU A 16 -31.67 0.97 32.98
C GLU A 16 -32.82 0.43 32.12
N GLU A 17 -32.87 -0.88 32.03
CA GLU A 17 -33.97 -1.74 31.60
C GLU A 17 -35.10 -1.10 30.79
N GLY A 18 -35.22 -1.46 29.55
CA GLY A 18 -36.46 -1.28 28.83
C GLY A 18 -36.35 -1.18 27.34
N ASP A 19 -35.83 -2.18 26.72
CA ASP A 19 -36.33 -2.70 25.45
C ASP A 19 -35.72 -4.07 25.22
N GLY A 20 -36.55 -5.11 25.10
CA GLY A 20 -36.17 -6.52 24.97
C GLY A 20 -35.52 -6.89 23.63
N SER A 21 -34.80 -6.01 23.00
CA SER A 21 -33.82 -6.36 21.98
C SER A 21 -32.52 -6.75 22.68
N ALA A 22 -32.34 -8.06 22.96
CA ALA A 22 -31.03 -8.60 23.30
C ALA A 22 -30.03 -8.00 22.30
N LYS A 23 -29.08 -7.16 22.77
CA LYS A 23 -28.01 -6.65 21.90
C LYS A 23 -27.33 -7.88 21.34
N LEU A 24 -27.52 -8.12 20.05
CA LEU A 24 -26.90 -9.23 19.33
C LEU A 24 -25.41 -9.20 19.60
N PRO A 25 -24.75 -10.36 19.79
CA PRO A 25 -23.32 -10.41 19.97
C PRO A 25 -22.64 -9.68 18.80
N MET A 26 -21.54 -8.97 19.06
CA MET A 26 -20.83 -8.21 18.02
C MET A 26 -20.38 -9.12 16.88
N PHE A 27 -19.96 -10.35 17.21
CA PHE A 27 -19.55 -11.37 16.25
C PHE A 27 -20.19 -12.72 16.60
N SER A 28 -20.42 -13.51 15.55
CA SER A 28 -20.90 -14.89 15.67
C SER A 28 -20.24 -15.76 14.58
N ASN A 29 -20.52 -17.06 14.59
CA ASN A 29 -20.06 -17.98 13.55
C ASN A 29 -20.76 -17.77 12.19
N THR A 30 -21.72 -16.86 12.12
CA THR A 30 -22.41 -16.44 10.88
C THR A 30 -22.06 -15.02 10.45
N THR A 31 -21.16 -14.35 11.15
CA THR A 31 -20.71 -12.99 10.80
C THR A 31 -20.19 -12.94 9.37
N LYS A 32 -20.68 -11.96 8.61
CA LYS A 32 -20.22 -11.66 7.25
C LYS A 32 -19.63 -10.27 7.20
N ALA A 33 -18.44 -10.18 6.63
CA ALA A 33 -17.65 -8.97 6.56
C ALA A 33 -17.33 -8.57 5.13
N ILE A 34 -17.26 -7.27 4.91
CA ILE A 34 -16.70 -6.66 3.71
C ILE A 34 -15.37 -6.04 4.09
N VAL A 35 -14.34 -6.25 3.28
CA VAL A 35 -13.01 -5.68 3.49
C VAL A 35 -12.80 -4.52 2.52
N TRP A 36 -12.46 -3.35 3.03
CA TRP A 36 -12.06 -2.21 2.23
C TRP A 36 -10.53 -2.20 2.06
N GLY A 37 -10.07 -2.33 0.84
CA GLY A 37 -8.66 -2.40 0.48
C GLY A 37 -8.22 -3.76 -0.04
N MET A 38 -7.22 -3.78 -0.93
CA MET A 38 -6.68 -5.00 -1.52
C MET A 38 -5.61 -5.62 -0.59
N GLN A 39 -6.07 -6.24 0.48
CA GLN A 39 -5.23 -6.88 1.50
C GLN A 39 -5.33 -8.40 1.40
N THR A 40 -4.76 -8.97 0.34
CA THR A 40 -4.90 -10.40 0.01
C THR A 40 -4.42 -11.32 1.12
N ARG A 41 -3.32 -10.99 1.80
CA ARG A 41 -2.81 -11.78 2.93
C ARG A 41 -3.74 -11.76 4.13
N ALA A 42 -4.28 -10.59 4.47
CA ALA A 42 -5.21 -10.45 5.58
C ALA A 42 -6.52 -11.19 5.31
N VAL A 43 -7.05 -11.09 4.11
CA VAL A 43 -8.26 -11.82 3.69
C VAL A 43 -8.02 -13.32 3.73
N GLN A 44 -6.91 -13.81 3.18
CA GLN A 44 -6.59 -15.25 3.23
C GLN A 44 -6.43 -15.74 4.67
N SER A 45 -5.81 -14.95 5.53
CA SER A 45 -5.68 -15.26 6.96
C SER A 45 -7.04 -15.36 7.65
N MET A 46 -7.98 -14.48 7.32
CA MET A 46 -9.36 -14.55 7.83
C MET A 46 -10.07 -15.82 7.36
N LEU A 47 -9.90 -16.20 6.10
CA LEU A 47 -10.50 -17.41 5.52
C LEU A 47 -9.93 -18.69 6.15
N ASP A 48 -8.63 -18.75 6.36
CA ASP A 48 -7.98 -19.89 7.01
C ASP A 48 -8.44 -20.02 8.47
N PHE A 49 -8.60 -18.91 9.16
CA PHE A 49 -9.16 -18.87 10.51
C PHE A 49 -10.60 -19.40 10.54
N ASP A 50 -11.45 -18.93 9.62
CA ASP A 50 -12.82 -19.41 9.50
C ASP A 50 -12.88 -20.93 9.27
N PHE A 51 -11.96 -21.45 8.48
CA PHE A 51 -11.87 -22.88 8.19
C PHE A 51 -11.51 -23.69 9.44
N VAL A 52 -10.51 -23.27 10.21
CA VAL A 52 -10.14 -23.96 11.45
C VAL A 52 -11.20 -23.82 12.55
N CYS A 53 -12.00 -22.77 12.51
CA CYS A 53 -13.18 -22.61 13.35
C CYS A 53 -14.38 -23.47 12.94
N ARG A 54 -14.26 -24.27 11.87
CA ARG A 54 -15.34 -25.13 11.34
C ARG A 54 -16.59 -24.36 10.92
N ARG A 55 -16.43 -23.12 10.43
CA ARG A 55 -17.55 -22.36 9.88
C ARG A 55 -18.08 -23.06 8.62
N SER A 56 -19.38 -22.93 8.39
CA SER A 56 -20.03 -23.46 7.19
C SER A 56 -19.74 -22.62 5.95
N GLU A 57 -19.50 -21.30 6.15
CA GLU A 57 -19.26 -20.32 5.10
C GLU A 57 -18.13 -19.36 5.48
N PRO A 58 -17.39 -18.83 4.49
CA PRO A 58 -16.40 -17.77 4.72
C PRO A 58 -17.02 -16.53 5.34
N SER A 59 -16.28 -15.87 6.22
CA SER A 59 -16.71 -14.59 6.81
C SER A 59 -16.57 -13.42 5.82
N VAL A 60 -15.55 -13.43 4.97
CA VAL A 60 -15.33 -12.38 3.97
C VAL A 60 -16.17 -12.68 2.74
N VAL A 61 -17.14 -11.81 2.44
CA VAL A 61 -18.07 -11.98 1.31
C VAL A 61 -17.72 -11.08 0.13
N ALA A 62 -17.05 -9.97 0.34
CA ALA A 62 -16.66 -9.01 -0.69
C ALA A 62 -15.47 -8.16 -0.25
N VAL A 63 -14.83 -7.57 -1.25
CA VAL A 63 -13.77 -6.57 -1.08
C VAL A 63 -14.20 -5.31 -1.83
N ILE A 64 -13.93 -4.14 -1.26
CA ILE A 64 -14.08 -2.84 -1.92
C ILE A 64 -12.70 -2.31 -2.25
N TYR A 65 -12.45 -2.02 -3.51
CA TYR A 65 -11.20 -1.44 -3.97
C TYR A 65 -11.43 -0.46 -5.11
N PRO A 66 -11.45 0.86 -4.83
CA PRO A 66 -11.86 1.88 -5.81
C PRO A 66 -10.89 2.07 -6.99
N PHE A 67 -9.67 1.53 -6.88
CA PHE A 67 -8.59 1.77 -7.82
C PHE A 67 -8.54 0.78 -8.99
N THR A 68 -9.41 -0.22 -9.01
CA THR A 68 -9.55 -1.18 -10.11
C THR A 68 -11.01 -1.31 -10.53
N GLY A 69 -11.26 -1.91 -11.70
CA GLY A 69 -12.60 -2.31 -12.09
C GLY A 69 -13.13 -3.49 -11.27
N ASP A 70 -14.44 -3.73 -11.34
CA ASP A 70 -15.07 -4.89 -10.70
C ASP A 70 -14.47 -6.19 -11.22
N HIS A 71 -14.12 -7.08 -10.30
CA HIS A 71 -13.54 -8.37 -10.64
C HIS A 71 -13.74 -9.38 -9.51
N LYS A 72 -13.24 -10.58 -9.70
CA LYS A 72 -13.21 -11.63 -8.68
C LYS A 72 -11.77 -11.98 -8.36
N GLN A 73 -11.44 -11.93 -7.08
CA GLN A 73 -10.14 -12.32 -6.56
C GLN A 73 -10.19 -13.76 -6.06
N LYS A 74 -9.18 -14.54 -6.44
CA LYS A 74 -9.05 -15.93 -6.02
C LYS A 74 -8.44 -16.03 -4.63
N TYR A 75 -9.07 -16.86 -3.80
CA TYR A 75 -8.62 -17.25 -2.46
C TYR A 75 -8.81 -18.76 -2.28
N TYR A 76 -8.44 -19.23 -1.10
CA TYR A 76 -8.58 -20.63 -0.73
C TYR A 76 -9.42 -20.78 0.53
N TRP A 77 -10.32 -21.76 0.50
CA TRP A 77 -11.14 -22.20 1.63
C TRP A 77 -10.79 -23.66 1.92
N GLY A 78 -9.89 -23.91 2.86
CA GLY A 78 -9.33 -25.23 3.04
C GLY A 78 -8.68 -25.73 1.74
N HIS A 79 -9.20 -26.81 1.18
CA HIS A 79 -8.71 -27.40 -0.09
C HIS A 79 -9.35 -26.80 -1.35
N LYS A 80 -10.35 -25.94 -1.19
CA LYS A 80 -11.14 -25.41 -2.32
C LYS A 80 -10.65 -24.02 -2.73
N GLU A 81 -10.63 -23.78 -4.03
CA GLU A 81 -10.50 -22.43 -4.56
C GLU A 81 -11.86 -21.74 -4.51
N ILE A 82 -11.86 -20.51 -4.03
CA ILE A 82 -13.04 -19.64 -4.01
C ILE A 82 -12.73 -18.31 -4.67
N LEU A 83 -13.76 -17.70 -5.21
CA LEU A 83 -13.69 -16.38 -5.84
C LEU A 83 -14.50 -15.38 -5.00
N ILE A 84 -13.80 -14.39 -4.45
CA ILE A 84 -14.44 -13.31 -3.70
C ILE A 84 -14.57 -12.10 -4.62
N PRO A 85 -15.77 -11.53 -4.78
CA PRO A 85 -15.99 -10.36 -5.62
C PRO A 85 -15.28 -9.13 -5.04
N VAL A 86 -14.67 -8.34 -5.91
CA VAL A 86 -14.08 -7.04 -5.62
C VAL A 86 -14.89 -5.99 -6.35
N TYR A 87 -15.40 -5.00 -5.63
CA TYR A 87 -16.22 -3.92 -6.17
C TYR A 87 -15.46 -2.60 -6.14
N LYS A 88 -15.59 -1.84 -7.20
CA LYS A 88 -15.09 -0.47 -7.26
C LYS A 88 -15.91 0.47 -6.38
N LYS A 89 -17.24 0.26 -6.35
CA LYS A 89 -18.17 1.11 -5.62
C LYS A 89 -18.70 0.40 -4.37
N MET A 90 -18.71 1.11 -3.28
CA MET A 90 -19.27 0.62 -2.01
C MET A 90 -20.75 0.29 -2.13
N THR A 91 -21.52 1.09 -2.86
CA THR A 91 -22.94 0.86 -3.09
C THR A 91 -23.23 -0.52 -3.71
N ASP A 92 -22.39 -0.95 -4.66
CA ASP A 92 -22.57 -2.26 -5.31
C ASP A 92 -22.29 -3.41 -4.34
N ALA A 93 -21.22 -3.29 -3.54
CA ALA A 93 -20.90 -4.27 -2.51
C ALA A 93 -22.02 -4.39 -1.48
N MET A 94 -22.51 -3.28 -0.97
CA MET A 94 -23.56 -3.26 0.06
C MET A 94 -24.88 -3.81 -0.47
N THR A 95 -25.26 -3.47 -1.69
CA THR A 95 -26.50 -3.94 -2.31
C THR A 95 -26.48 -5.44 -2.58
N LYS A 96 -25.34 -5.97 -3.04
CA LYS A 96 -25.21 -7.40 -3.36
C LYS A 96 -24.95 -8.28 -2.15
N HIS A 97 -24.52 -7.70 -1.03
CA HIS A 97 -24.26 -8.40 0.23
C HIS A 97 -24.99 -7.73 1.40
N PRO A 98 -26.33 -7.79 1.42
CA PRO A 98 -27.15 -7.08 2.43
C PRO A 98 -27.01 -7.67 3.84
N ASP A 99 -26.54 -8.88 3.96
CA ASP A 99 -26.31 -9.61 5.21
C ASP A 99 -24.92 -9.40 5.82
N ALA A 100 -24.05 -8.66 5.14
CA ALA A 100 -22.77 -8.25 5.70
C ALA A 100 -22.97 -7.07 6.67
N ASP A 101 -22.60 -7.26 7.93
CA ASP A 101 -22.79 -6.28 9.01
C ASP A 101 -21.47 -5.74 9.60
N VAL A 102 -20.34 -6.22 9.11
CA VAL A 102 -18.99 -5.78 9.52
C VAL A 102 -18.23 -5.24 8.32
N LEU A 103 -17.59 -4.10 8.49
CA LEU A 103 -16.59 -3.59 7.53
C LEU A 103 -15.22 -3.53 8.19
N VAL A 104 -14.24 -4.19 7.58
CA VAL A 104 -12.84 -4.09 7.97
C VAL A 104 -12.14 -3.12 7.03
N ASN A 105 -11.77 -1.96 7.57
CA ASN A 105 -11.24 -0.86 6.78
C ASN A 105 -9.71 -0.80 6.85
N PHE A 106 -9.06 -1.20 5.75
CA PHE A 106 -7.62 -1.09 5.55
C PHE A 106 -7.23 0.16 4.73
N ALA A 107 -8.13 1.11 4.57
CA ALA A 107 -7.79 2.36 3.91
C ALA A 107 -6.62 3.05 4.60
N SER A 108 -5.77 3.70 3.82
CA SER A 108 -4.70 4.53 4.37
C SER A 108 -5.27 5.66 5.23
N LEU A 109 -4.44 6.25 6.08
CA LEU A 109 -4.86 7.39 6.92
C LEU A 109 -5.53 8.53 6.12
N ARG A 110 -5.19 8.68 4.84
CA ARG A 110 -5.76 9.72 3.96
C ARG A 110 -7.19 9.41 3.51
N SER A 111 -7.53 8.15 3.39
CA SER A 111 -8.83 7.68 2.87
C SER A 111 -9.73 7.09 3.97
N ALA A 112 -9.18 6.78 5.15
CA ALA A 112 -9.88 6.08 6.21
C ALA A 112 -11.10 6.87 6.73
N TYR A 113 -10.97 8.17 6.89
CA TYR A 113 -12.07 9.03 7.32
C TYR A 113 -13.24 8.97 6.33
N GLN A 114 -12.97 9.26 5.06
CA GLN A 114 -14.02 9.34 4.04
C GLN A 114 -14.69 7.98 3.80
N SER A 115 -13.91 6.92 3.70
CA SER A 115 -14.46 5.56 3.52
C SER A 115 -15.29 5.08 4.71
N THR A 116 -14.92 5.48 5.93
CA THR A 116 -15.70 5.17 7.13
C THR A 116 -17.01 5.95 7.16
N VAL A 117 -16.99 7.25 6.84
CA VAL A 117 -18.21 8.07 6.75
C VAL A 117 -19.16 7.48 5.71
N GLU A 118 -18.66 7.16 4.52
CA GLU A 118 -19.46 6.54 3.46
C GLU A 118 -20.08 5.20 3.92
N THR A 119 -19.33 4.39 4.64
CA THR A 119 -19.83 3.12 5.18
C THR A 119 -21.02 3.30 6.11
N MET A 120 -21.02 4.35 6.92
CA MET A 120 -22.08 4.64 7.88
C MET A 120 -23.41 5.08 7.22
N ASP A 121 -23.42 5.35 5.92
CA ASP A 121 -24.65 5.60 5.18
C ASP A 121 -25.44 4.31 4.88
N PHE A 122 -24.85 3.16 5.13
CA PHE A 122 -25.47 1.85 4.94
C PHE A 122 -25.89 1.26 6.30
N PRO A 123 -27.21 1.19 6.57
CA PRO A 123 -27.72 0.79 7.90
C PRO A 123 -27.46 -0.68 8.25
N GLN A 124 -27.09 -1.51 7.28
CA GLN A 124 -26.72 -2.90 7.52
C GLN A 124 -25.42 -3.06 8.31
N ILE A 125 -24.51 -2.08 8.24
CA ILE A 125 -23.21 -2.13 8.91
C ILE A 125 -23.36 -1.72 10.37
N ARG A 126 -23.02 -2.64 11.27
CA ARG A 126 -23.08 -2.46 12.72
C ARG A 126 -21.71 -2.23 13.37
N THR A 127 -20.66 -2.75 12.74
CA THR A 127 -19.30 -2.69 13.26
C THR A 127 -18.32 -2.32 12.15
N ILE A 128 -17.46 -1.36 12.43
CA ILE A 128 -16.38 -0.95 11.53
C ILE A 128 -15.06 -1.05 12.29
N ALA A 129 -14.11 -1.82 11.75
CA ALA A 129 -12.74 -1.82 12.25
C ALA A 129 -11.88 -0.92 11.38
N ILE A 130 -11.20 0.05 11.99
CA ILE A 130 -10.30 1.00 11.30
C ILE A 130 -8.87 0.68 11.67
N ILE A 131 -8.12 0.12 10.72
CA ILE A 131 -6.76 -0.35 10.95
C ILE A 131 -5.74 0.81 10.90
N ALA A 132 -6.00 1.82 10.09
CA ALA A 132 -5.09 2.94 9.88
C ALA A 132 -4.70 3.64 11.17
N GLU A 133 -3.43 4.01 11.25
CA GLU A 133 -2.84 4.85 12.29
C GLU A 133 -2.62 6.28 11.74
N GLY A 134 -2.72 7.28 12.61
CA GLY A 134 -2.40 8.66 12.26
C GLY A 134 -3.55 9.46 11.63
N ILE A 135 -4.79 9.02 11.77
CA ILE A 135 -5.95 9.84 11.39
C ILE A 135 -5.97 11.09 12.28
N PRO A 136 -6.14 12.30 11.71
CA PRO A 136 -6.18 13.54 12.51
C PRO A 136 -7.24 13.48 13.62
N GLU A 137 -6.88 13.90 14.82
CA GLU A 137 -7.75 13.82 16.02
C GLU A 137 -9.14 14.43 15.81
N ASN A 138 -9.22 15.56 15.12
CA ASN A 138 -10.50 16.21 14.83
C ASN A 138 -11.40 15.34 13.92
N MET A 139 -10.81 14.59 13.01
CA MET A 139 -11.55 13.67 12.14
C MET A 139 -12.00 12.44 12.92
N THR A 140 -11.12 11.87 13.76
CA THR A 140 -11.47 10.73 14.63
C THR A 140 -12.63 11.09 15.56
N ARG A 141 -12.60 12.26 16.18
CA ARG A 141 -13.71 12.73 17.04
C ARG A 141 -15.03 12.88 16.28
N LYS A 142 -14.99 13.38 15.04
CA LYS A 142 -16.18 13.45 14.18
C LYS A 142 -16.72 12.07 13.83
N LEU A 143 -15.83 11.10 13.55
CA LEU A 143 -16.24 9.72 13.29
C LEU A 143 -16.93 9.09 14.49
N ILE A 144 -16.38 9.28 15.70
CA ILE A 144 -16.95 8.74 16.93
C ILE A 144 -18.35 9.33 17.17
N LYS A 145 -18.50 10.65 16.99
CA LYS A 145 -19.80 11.31 17.12
C LYS A 145 -20.83 10.72 16.14
N LEU A 146 -20.45 10.61 14.86
CA LEU A 146 -21.32 10.07 13.83
C LEU A 146 -21.68 8.60 14.10
N ALA A 147 -20.71 7.80 14.54
CA ALA A 147 -20.92 6.40 14.88
C ALA A 147 -21.93 6.24 16.03
N ASN A 148 -21.84 7.09 17.06
CA ASN A 148 -22.77 7.09 18.17
C ASN A 148 -24.18 7.48 17.72
N GLU A 149 -24.30 8.50 16.85
CA GLU A 149 -25.59 8.92 16.29
C GLU A 149 -26.23 7.83 15.44
N LYS A 150 -25.44 7.06 14.72
CA LYS A 150 -25.91 5.98 13.84
C LYS A 150 -25.92 4.59 14.49
N ASN A 151 -25.55 4.50 15.76
CA ASN A 151 -25.46 3.25 16.52
C ASN A 151 -24.52 2.21 15.88
N VAL A 152 -23.37 2.67 15.39
CA VAL A 152 -22.29 1.85 14.82
C VAL A 152 -21.14 1.75 15.81
N SER A 153 -20.63 0.55 16.02
CA SER A 153 -19.45 0.32 16.86
C SER A 153 -18.18 0.45 16.01
N ILE A 154 -17.26 1.31 16.43
CA ILE A 154 -15.93 1.43 15.81
C ILE A 154 -14.91 0.72 16.69
N ILE A 155 -14.10 -0.14 16.09
CA ILE A 155 -12.88 -0.72 16.69
C ILE A 155 -11.68 -0.03 16.04
N GLY A 156 -10.86 0.62 16.84
CA GLY A 156 -9.79 1.49 16.36
C GLY A 156 -10.12 2.97 16.49
N PRO A 157 -9.41 3.87 15.76
CA PRO A 157 -8.31 3.60 14.81
C PRO A 157 -7.03 3.02 15.44
N ALA A 158 -6.02 2.79 14.60
CA ALA A 158 -4.70 2.29 15.01
C ALA A 158 -4.79 0.94 15.76
N THR A 159 -5.49 -0.03 15.17
CA THR A 159 -5.71 -1.33 15.76
C THR A 159 -5.41 -2.46 14.77
N VAL A 160 -5.12 -3.64 15.29
CA VAL A 160 -5.16 -4.89 14.51
C VAL A 160 -6.56 -5.48 14.44
N GLY A 161 -7.47 -5.05 15.34
CA GLY A 161 -8.86 -5.45 15.39
C GLY A 161 -9.23 -6.27 16.61
N GLY A 162 -9.69 -7.48 16.41
CA GLY A 162 -10.15 -8.37 17.46
C GLY A 162 -10.36 -9.80 16.95
N VAL A 163 -10.60 -10.70 17.88
CA VAL A 163 -10.83 -12.11 17.59
C VAL A 163 -11.93 -12.65 18.49
N LYS A 164 -12.84 -13.40 17.92
CA LYS A 164 -13.79 -14.24 18.66
C LYS A 164 -13.55 -15.69 18.25
N PRO A 165 -12.80 -16.44 19.07
CA PRO A 165 -12.46 -17.83 18.80
C PRO A 165 -13.68 -18.68 18.44
N GLY A 166 -13.54 -19.48 17.40
CA GLY A 166 -14.63 -20.28 16.84
C GLY A 166 -15.62 -19.53 15.97
N CYS A 167 -15.50 -18.22 15.83
CA CYS A 167 -16.48 -17.37 15.13
C CYS A 167 -15.88 -16.50 14.04
N PHE A 168 -15.02 -15.56 14.41
CA PHE A 168 -14.59 -14.49 13.50
C PHE A 168 -13.32 -13.82 14.02
N LYS A 169 -12.46 -13.38 13.10
CA LYS A 169 -11.36 -12.48 13.42
C LYS A 169 -11.30 -11.31 12.44
N ILE A 170 -10.77 -10.20 12.91
CA ILE A 170 -10.56 -9.01 12.12
C ILE A 170 -9.13 -9.03 11.56
N GLY A 171 -9.01 -9.07 10.25
CA GLY A 171 -7.74 -8.93 9.55
C GLY A 171 -6.65 -9.89 10.04
N ASN A 172 -5.52 -9.32 10.42
CA ASN A 172 -4.33 -10.06 10.88
C ASN A 172 -4.32 -10.37 12.39
N THR A 173 -5.42 -10.12 13.11
CA THR A 173 -5.51 -10.43 14.54
C THR A 173 -5.22 -11.90 14.78
N GLY A 174 -4.51 -12.22 15.85
CA GLY A 174 -4.10 -13.58 16.20
C GLY A 174 -2.79 -14.02 15.55
N GLY A 175 -2.26 -13.24 14.61
CA GLY A 175 -1.01 -13.52 13.95
C GLY A 175 -1.10 -14.62 12.90
N MET A 176 -0.01 -15.37 12.74
CA MET A 176 0.09 -16.47 11.79
C MET A 176 -0.72 -17.69 12.26
N MET A 177 -1.01 -18.62 11.33
CA MET A 177 -1.80 -19.82 11.63
C MET A 177 -1.22 -20.65 12.80
N ASP A 178 0.10 -20.76 12.88
CA ASP A 178 0.75 -21.46 13.99
C ASP A 178 0.43 -20.83 15.34
N ASN A 179 0.39 -19.49 15.42
CA ASN A 179 0.00 -18.78 16.64
C ASN A 179 -1.49 -19.00 16.96
N ILE A 180 -2.34 -18.99 15.94
CA ILE A 180 -3.78 -19.26 16.10
C ILE A 180 -4.02 -20.66 16.66
N LEU A 181 -3.34 -21.66 16.12
CA LEU A 181 -3.44 -23.04 16.59
C LEU A 181 -2.84 -23.22 17.98
N HIS A 182 -1.67 -22.63 18.22
CA HIS A 182 -0.99 -22.71 19.53
C HIS A 182 -1.78 -22.01 20.64
N SER A 183 -2.36 -20.87 20.34
CA SER A 183 -3.24 -20.11 21.25
C SER A 183 -4.68 -20.61 21.27
N LYS A 184 -4.98 -21.71 20.59
CA LYS A 184 -6.30 -22.38 20.58
C LYS A 184 -7.46 -21.46 20.19
N LEU A 185 -7.22 -20.52 19.28
CA LEU A 185 -8.23 -19.55 18.83
C LEU A 185 -9.28 -20.14 17.89
N TYR A 186 -9.15 -21.39 17.52
CA TYR A 186 -10.12 -22.11 16.65
C TYR A 186 -11.41 -22.51 17.38
N ARG A 187 -11.47 -22.35 18.70
CA ARG A 187 -12.63 -22.67 19.53
C ARG A 187 -12.74 -21.71 20.71
N PRO A 188 -13.94 -21.45 21.24
CA PRO A 188 -14.10 -20.54 22.38
C PRO A 188 -13.54 -21.12 23.67
N GLY A 189 -12.96 -20.23 24.49
CA GLY A 189 -12.72 -20.42 25.90
C GLY A 189 -13.70 -19.61 26.75
N SER A 190 -13.37 -19.37 28.03
CA SER A 190 -14.22 -18.64 28.96
C SER A 190 -13.71 -17.25 29.34
N VAL A 191 -12.58 -16.83 28.82
CA VAL A 191 -11.89 -15.58 29.16
C VAL A 191 -11.98 -14.56 28.06
N ALA A 192 -12.59 -13.40 28.34
CA ALA A 192 -12.60 -12.28 27.43
C ALA A 192 -11.54 -11.26 27.84
N TYR A 193 -10.97 -10.57 26.86
CA TYR A 193 -10.05 -9.48 27.14
C TYR A 193 -10.34 -8.24 26.29
N VAL A 194 -9.88 -7.12 26.78
CA VAL A 194 -9.78 -5.87 26.02
C VAL A 194 -8.38 -5.30 26.24
N SER A 195 -7.73 -4.92 25.15
CA SER A 195 -6.37 -4.38 25.15
C SER A 195 -6.35 -3.07 24.35
N ARG A 196 -5.49 -2.17 24.76
CA ARG A 196 -5.19 -0.98 23.96
C ARG A 196 -4.29 -1.36 22.76
N SER A 197 -3.24 -2.09 23.03
CA SER A 197 -2.24 -2.47 22.04
C SER A 197 -2.66 -3.71 21.24
N GLY A 198 -2.58 -3.59 19.91
CA GLY A 198 -2.79 -4.72 18.99
C GLY A 198 -1.71 -5.78 19.08
N GLY A 199 -0.44 -5.37 19.15
CA GLY A 199 0.69 -6.32 19.29
C GLY A 199 0.62 -7.12 20.58
N MET A 200 0.31 -6.44 21.69
CA MET A 200 0.17 -7.09 22.98
C MET A 200 -1.08 -7.97 23.08
N SER A 201 -2.11 -7.73 22.28
CA SER A 201 -3.28 -8.61 22.23
C SER A 201 -2.92 -10.02 21.72
N ASN A 202 -1.96 -10.12 20.80
CA ASN A 202 -1.46 -11.42 20.34
C ASN A 202 -0.74 -12.17 21.48
N GLU A 203 0.03 -11.46 22.29
CA GLU A 203 0.66 -12.06 23.47
C GLU A 203 -0.39 -12.46 24.53
N LEU A 204 -1.44 -11.67 24.71
CA LEU A 204 -2.56 -12.07 25.59
C LEU A 204 -3.24 -13.35 25.12
N ASN A 205 -3.43 -13.56 23.84
CA ASN A 205 -3.96 -14.81 23.32
C ASN A 205 -3.13 -16.01 23.76
N ASN A 206 -1.81 -15.88 23.70
CA ASN A 206 -0.87 -16.92 24.14
C ASN A 206 -0.91 -17.12 25.66
N ILE A 207 -0.85 -16.05 26.44
CA ILE A 207 -0.88 -16.10 27.91
C ILE A 207 -2.19 -16.73 28.40
N VAL A 208 -3.33 -16.26 27.89
CA VAL A 208 -4.65 -16.77 28.31
C VAL A 208 -4.82 -18.22 27.91
N SER A 209 -4.40 -18.64 26.73
CA SER A 209 -4.52 -20.04 26.31
C SER A 209 -3.67 -21.01 27.11
N LYS A 210 -2.53 -20.57 27.64
CA LYS A 210 -1.67 -21.37 28.50
C LYS A 210 -2.17 -21.44 29.92
N ALA A 211 -2.77 -20.37 30.42
CA ALA A 211 -3.20 -20.21 31.80
C ALA A 211 -4.64 -20.71 32.07
N THR A 212 -5.45 -20.85 31.03
CA THR A 212 -6.90 -21.11 31.14
C THR A 212 -7.39 -22.08 30.07
N ASP A 213 -8.71 -22.21 29.94
CA ASP A 213 -9.34 -22.93 28.81
C ASP A 213 -9.33 -22.16 27.49
N GLY A 214 -8.86 -20.92 27.48
CA GLY A 214 -8.69 -20.11 26.30
C GLY A 214 -9.55 -18.85 26.23
N VAL A 215 -9.40 -18.15 25.12
CA VAL A 215 -10.06 -16.87 24.86
C VAL A 215 -11.48 -17.09 24.36
N TYR A 216 -12.43 -16.36 24.93
CA TYR A 216 -13.80 -16.25 24.42
C TYR A 216 -13.92 -15.16 23.36
N GLU A 217 -13.46 -13.97 23.67
CA GLU A 217 -13.37 -12.83 22.74
C GLU A 217 -12.27 -11.89 23.21
N GLY A 218 -11.55 -11.31 22.27
CA GLY A 218 -10.56 -10.30 22.54
C GLY A 218 -10.65 -9.15 21.55
N VAL A 219 -10.60 -7.92 22.05
CA VAL A 219 -10.62 -6.70 21.25
C VAL A 219 -9.43 -5.84 21.59
N ALA A 220 -8.74 -5.37 20.54
CA ALA A 220 -7.75 -4.31 20.65
C ALA A 220 -8.41 -2.99 20.22
N ILE A 221 -8.65 -2.09 21.17
CA ILE A 221 -9.35 -0.83 20.89
C ILE A 221 -8.50 0.18 20.13
N GLY A 222 -7.19 -0.04 20.06
CA GLY A 222 -6.25 0.77 19.29
C GLY A 222 -5.45 1.78 20.12
N GLY A 223 -4.34 2.21 19.54
CA GLY A 223 -3.40 3.16 20.15
C GLY A 223 -3.73 4.63 19.89
N ASP A 224 -4.83 4.92 19.22
CA ASP A 224 -5.27 6.30 18.99
C ASP A 224 -5.69 6.96 20.31
N ARG A 225 -5.54 8.28 20.38
CA ARG A 225 -5.92 9.05 21.56
C ARG A 225 -7.43 8.98 21.82
N TYR A 226 -8.23 8.87 20.77
CA TYR A 226 -9.69 8.79 20.83
C TYR A 226 -10.15 7.48 20.20
N PRO A 227 -10.26 6.39 20.97
CA PRO A 227 -10.77 5.13 20.47
C PRO A 227 -12.26 5.22 20.15
N GLY A 228 -12.68 4.53 19.09
CA GLY A 228 -14.08 4.50 18.65
C GLY A 228 -15.01 3.78 19.62
N THR A 229 -14.51 2.72 20.25
CA THR A 229 -15.12 2.06 21.43
C THR A 229 -14.11 2.01 22.56
N THR A 230 -14.59 2.11 23.77
CA THR A 230 -13.76 2.21 25.00
C THR A 230 -13.62 0.86 25.69
N PHE A 231 -12.74 0.80 26.68
CA PHE A 231 -12.67 -0.37 27.57
C PHE A 231 -14.04 -0.73 28.15
N MET A 232 -14.78 0.28 28.60
CA MET A 232 -16.08 0.07 29.24
C MET A 232 -17.12 -0.48 28.28
N ASP A 233 -17.14 -0.02 27.03
CA ASP A 233 -18.08 -0.53 26.04
C ASP A 233 -17.95 -2.05 25.87
N HIS A 234 -16.72 -2.55 25.81
CA HIS A 234 -16.45 -4.00 25.69
C HIS A 234 -16.63 -4.75 27.01
N MET A 235 -16.20 -4.17 28.13
CA MET A 235 -16.32 -4.81 29.43
C MET A 235 -17.78 -5.00 29.84
N ILE A 236 -18.67 -4.07 29.53
CA ILE A 236 -20.11 -4.22 29.78
C ILE A 236 -20.70 -5.35 28.93
N ARG A 237 -20.30 -5.45 27.66
CA ARG A 237 -20.70 -6.60 26.82
C ARG A 237 -20.25 -7.93 27.44
N TYR A 238 -19.01 -7.99 27.94
CA TYR A 238 -18.48 -9.18 28.60
C TYR A 238 -19.17 -9.49 29.93
N GLN A 239 -19.51 -8.47 30.68
CA GLN A 239 -20.28 -8.64 31.91
C GLN A 239 -21.66 -9.24 31.68
N GLN A 240 -22.30 -8.85 30.57
CA GLN A 240 -23.64 -9.31 30.20
C GLN A 240 -23.65 -10.66 29.49
N ASP A 241 -22.53 -11.18 29.05
CA ASP A 241 -22.41 -12.44 28.32
C ASP A 241 -22.15 -13.60 29.29
N ASP A 242 -23.09 -14.50 29.42
CA ASP A 242 -23.00 -15.65 30.34
C ASP A 242 -21.85 -16.61 30.00
N ASN A 243 -21.34 -16.60 28.80
CA ASN A 243 -20.19 -17.40 28.38
C ASN A 243 -18.86 -16.84 28.87
N VAL A 244 -18.81 -15.56 29.20
CA VAL A 244 -17.62 -14.90 29.74
C VAL A 244 -17.61 -15.11 31.26
N LYS A 245 -16.58 -15.79 31.78
CA LYS A 245 -16.46 -16.09 33.20
C LYS A 245 -15.45 -15.21 33.94
N MET A 246 -14.50 -14.67 33.21
CA MET A 246 -13.50 -13.73 33.73
C MET A 246 -13.04 -12.80 32.61
N ILE A 247 -12.54 -11.63 33.00
CA ILE A 247 -12.15 -10.55 32.09
C ILE A 247 -10.68 -10.17 32.33
N VAL A 248 -9.94 -9.93 31.30
CA VAL A 248 -8.58 -9.39 31.35
C VAL A 248 -8.56 -8.01 30.69
N LEU A 249 -8.02 -7.02 31.38
CA LEU A 249 -7.79 -5.68 30.89
C LEU A 249 -6.31 -5.42 30.75
N LEU A 250 -5.87 -5.06 29.55
CA LEU A 250 -4.51 -4.60 29.32
C LEU A 250 -4.56 -3.12 28.89
N GLY A 251 -4.35 -2.24 29.87
CA GLY A 251 -4.25 -0.79 29.66
C GLY A 251 -2.80 -0.36 29.37
N GLU A 252 -2.60 0.92 29.27
CA GLU A 252 -1.27 1.48 29.06
C GLU A 252 -1.11 2.87 29.72
N VAL A 253 0.13 3.33 29.77
CA VAL A 253 0.46 4.70 30.18
C VAL A 253 -0.27 5.72 29.30
N GLY A 254 -0.74 6.82 29.88
CA GLY A 254 -1.45 7.89 29.19
C GLY A 254 -2.98 7.76 29.25
N GLY A 255 -3.66 8.91 29.27
CA GLY A 255 -5.10 8.98 29.44
C GLY A 255 -5.61 8.51 30.80
N VAL A 256 -6.92 8.45 30.95
CA VAL A 256 -7.58 8.17 32.25
C VAL A 256 -8.70 7.12 32.16
N GLU A 257 -8.82 6.43 31.05
CA GLU A 257 -9.93 5.49 30.79
C GLU A 257 -9.99 4.33 31.80
N GLU A 258 -8.85 3.86 32.31
CA GLU A 258 -8.80 2.79 33.29
C GLU A 258 -9.46 3.16 34.63
N TYR A 259 -9.55 4.46 34.94
CA TYR A 259 -10.26 4.92 36.14
C TYR A 259 -11.78 4.76 36.03
N GLU A 260 -12.34 4.80 34.82
CA GLU A 260 -13.75 4.48 34.61
C GLU A 260 -14.02 3.01 34.95
N VAL A 261 -13.07 2.13 34.64
CA VAL A 261 -13.12 0.71 35.03
C VAL A 261 -13.10 0.56 36.57
N CYS A 262 -12.26 1.33 37.25
CA CYS A 262 -12.22 1.34 38.72
C CYS A 262 -13.60 1.73 39.31
N GLN A 263 -14.22 2.78 38.75
CA GLN A 263 -15.55 3.21 39.20
C GLN A 263 -16.62 2.16 38.90
N ALA A 264 -16.54 1.49 37.76
CA ALA A 264 -17.47 0.42 37.39
C ALA A 264 -17.38 -0.78 38.35
N ILE A 265 -16.18 -1.14 38.82
CA ILE A 265 -15.99 -2.17 39.83
C ILE A 265 -16.61 -1.74 41.18
N GLN A 266 -16.33 -0.51 41.60
CA GLN A 266 -16.84 0.03 42.88
C GLN A 266 -18.37 0.14 42.88
N LYS A 267 -18.98 0.54 41.75
CA LYS A 267 -20.43 0.59 41.57
C LYS A 267 -21.08 -0.78 41.29
N LYS A 268 -20.31 -1.84 41.27
CA LYS A 268 -20.77 -3.21 40.97
C LYS A 268 -21.40 -3.39 39.59
N LEU A 269 -21.03 -2.55 38.63
CA LEU A 269 -21.38 -2.71 37.22
C LEU A 269 -20.56 -3.85 36.59
N ILE A 270 -19.34 -4.04 37.06
CA ILE A 270 -18.48 -5.17 36.74
C ILE A 270 -18.31 -6.01 38.00
N THR A 271 -18.86 -7.21 37.99
CA THR A 271 -18.83 -8.15 39.11
C THR A 271 -18.04 -9.41 38.80
N LYS A 272 -17.80 -9.72 37.53
CA LYS A 272 -16.95 -10.85 37.14
C LYS A 272 -15.50 -10.57 37.54
N PRO A 273 -14.71 -11.62 37.86
CA PRO A 273 -13.30 -11.44 38.17
C PRO A 273 -12.57 -10.69 37.03
N LEU A 274 -11.88 -9.61 37.39
CA LEU A 274 -11.10 -8.79 36.46
C LEU A 274 -9.62 -8.87 36.84
N ILE A 275 -8.80 -9.28 35.88
CA ILE A 275 -7.34 -9.22 35.98
C ILE A 275 -6.91 -8.03 35.12
N ALA A 276 -6.16 -7.10 35.69
CA ALA A 276 -5.78 -5.86 34.98
C ALA A 276 -4.29 -5.56 35.11
N TRP A 277 -3.72 -5.07 34.07
CA TRP A 277 -2.37 -4.52 34.04
C TRP A 277 -2.29 -3.35 33.06
N CYS A 278 -1.64 -2.27 33.47
CA CYS A 278 -1.30 -1.14 32.59
C CYS A 278 0.18 -1.21 32.24
N ILE A 279 0.46 -1.24 30.94
CA ILE A 279 1.82 -1.27 30.39
C ILE A 279 2.43 0.13 30.45
N GLY A 280 3.75 0.21 30.59
CA GLY A 280 4.49 1.45 30.57
C GLY A 280 5.00 1.90 31.93
N THR A 281 5.14 1.00 32.90
CA THR A 281 5.76 1.30 34.20
C THR A 281 7.20 1.80 34.07
N CYS A 282 7.90 1.44 32.97
CA CYS A 282 9.24 1.94 32.64
C CYS A 282 9.27 3.44 32.35
N ALA A 283 8.14 4.08 32.05
CA ALA A 283 8.07 5.52 31.85
C ALA A 283 8.57 6.32 33.07
N GLY A 284 8.39 5.78 34.28
CA GLY A 284 8.90 6.38 35.52
C GLY A 284 10.42 6.41 35.64
N MET A 285 11.16 5.73 34.77
CA MET A 285 12.64 5.77 34.73
C MET A 285 13.18 6.99 33.98
N PHE A 286 12.36 7.72 33.25
CA PHE A 286 12.75 8.87 32.46
C PHE A 286 12.46 10.18 33.24
N THR A 287 13.33 11.14 33.06
CA THR A 287 13.23 12.47 33.72
C THR A 287 12.34 13.46 32.96
N SER A 288 11.92 13.09 31.77
CA SER A 288 11.01 13.86 30.90
C SER A 288 9.87 12.99 30.39
N GLU A 289 8.79 13.61 29.98
CA GLU A 289 7.67 12.90 29.34
C GLU A 289 8.15 12.20 28.07
N VAL A 290 7.79 10.93 27.93
CA VAL A 290 8.15 10.08 26.79
C VAL A 290 6.89 9.49 26.20
N GLN A 291 6.75 9.59 24.87
CA GLN A 291 5.69 8.95 24.11
C GLN A 291 6.18 7.58 23.59
N PHE A 292 5.43 6.53 23.89
CA PHE A 292 5.78 5.14 23.56
C PHE A 292 5.03 4.60 22.33
N GLY A 293 5.27 5.18 21.16
CA GLY A 293 4.71 4.68 19.90
C GLY A 293 3.25 5.06 19.64
N HIS A 294 2.32 4.73 20.50
CA HIS A 294 0.91 5.11 20.36
C HIS A 294 0.69 6.61 20.61
N ALA A 295 -0.24 7.22 19.88
CA ALA A 295 -0.54 8.65 20.04
C ALA A 295 -1.04 9.01 21.45
N GLY A 296 -1.72 8.08 22.13
CA GLY A 296 -2.24 8.24 23.49
C GLY A 296 -1.26 7.84 24.60
N SER A 297 -0.11 7.24 24.30
CA SER A 297 0.80 6.65 25.30
C SER A 297 1.83 7.64 25.86
N CYS A 298 1.36 8.74 26.41
CA CYS A 298 2.16 9.73 27.09
C CYS A 298 1.43 10.21 28.35
N ALA A 299 2.09 10.14 29.52
CA ALA A 299 1.52 10.62 30.77
C ALA A 299 1.83 12.12 30.93
N ASN A 300 0.79 12.95 30.91
CA ASN A 300 0.89 14.39 31.13
C ASN A 300 0.71 14.78 32.61
N SER A 301 0.38 13.81 33.44
CA SER A 301 0.22 13.97 34.89
C SER A 301 0.52 12.66 35.62
N ASP A 302 0.80 12.74 36.92
CA ASP A 302 1.05 11.54 37.76
C ASP A 302 -0.08 10.52 37.69
N ARG A 303 -1.29 10.99 37.50
CA ARG A 303 -2.50 10.17 37.39
C ARG A 303 -2.54 9.31 36.14
N GLU A 304 -1.88 9.76 35.07
CA GLU A 304 -1.81 9.06 33.79
C GLU A 304 -0.69 8.03 33.72
N THR A 305 0.11 7.91 34.77
CA THR A 305 1.18 6.91 34.83
C THR A 305 0.63 5.49 34.97
N ALA A 306 1.31 4.52 34.39
CA ALA A 306 0.92 3.12 34.48
C ALA A 306 0.91 2.65 35.96
N SER A 307 1.88 3.06 36.76
CA SER A 307 1.98 2.70 38.18
C SER A 307 0.79 3.20 38.99
N ALA A 308 0.36 4.46 38.78
CA ALA A 308 -0.81 5.02 39.45
C ALA A 308 -2.10 4.30 39.06
N LYS A 309 -2.26 3.97 37.79
CA LYS A 309 -3.40 3.22 37.30
C LYS A 309 -3.44 1.78 37.84
N ASN A 310 -2.31 1.09 37.88
CA ASN A 310 -2.20 -0.26 38.48
C ASN A 310 -2.57 -0.24 39.96
N ALA A 311 -2.12 0.77 40.70
CA ALA A 311 -2.49 0.92 42.12
C ALA A 311 -3.99 1.19 42.30
N ALA A 312 -4.58 2.04 41.48
CA ALA A 312 -6.02 2.35 41.50
C ALA A 312 -6.89 1.13 41.16
N LEU A 313 -6.51 0.36 40.13
CA LEU A 313 -7.20 -0.88 39.75
C LEU A 313 -7.15 -1.92 40.88
N LYS A 314 -6.00 -2.07 41.51
CA LYS A 314 -5.85 -2.96 42.67
C LYS A 314 -6.72 -2.52 43.85
N ALA A 315 -6.73 -1.25 44.16
CA ALA A 315 -7.58 -0.67 45.22
C ALA A 315 -9.08 -0.80 44.92
N ALA A 316 -9.48 -0.78 43.65
CA ALA A 316 -10.88 -0.97 43.26
C ALA A 316 -11.36 -2.42 43.32
N GLY A 317 -10.46 -3.40 43.46
CA GLY A 317 -10.79 -4.83 43.59
C GLY A 317 -10.39 -5.69 42.39
N ALA A 318 -9.69 -5.14 41.39
CA ALA A 318 -9.10 -5.93 40.33
C ALA A 318 -7.90 -6.75 40.82
N PHE A 319 -7.64 -7.90 40.19
CA PHE A 319 -6.43 -8.67 40.41
C PHE A 319 -5.32 -8.07 39.55
N VAL A 320 -4.34 -7.43 40.18
CA VAL A 320 -3.23 -6.76 39.51
C VAL A 320 -1.93 -7.47 39.85
N PRO A 321 -1.19 -8.00 38.85
CA PRO A 321 0.11 -8.63 39.10
C PRO A 321 1.16 -7.57 39.51
N ASP A 322 2.29 -8.02 40.03
CA ASP A 322 3.40 -7.14 40.40
C ASP A 322 4.24 -6.73 39.20
N SER A 323 4.19 -7.51 38.12
CA SER A 323 4.83 -7.24 36.84
C SER A 323 4.05 -7.89 35.71
N PHE A 324 4.34 -7.50 34.47
CA PHE A 324 3.75 -8.14 33.28
C PHE A 324 4.11 -9.64 33.21
N ASP A 325 5.31 -10.01 33.64
CA ASP A 325 5.76 -11.41 33.62
C ASP A 325 4.90 -12.31 34.51
N ASN A 326 4.32 -11.76 35.56
CA ASN A 326 3.46 -12.49 36.47
C ASN A 326 1.98 -12.51 36.07
N LEU A 327 1.63 -11.86 34.96
CA LEU A 327 0.24 -11.76 34.50
C LEU A 327 -0.38 -13.13 34.26
N GLY A 328 0.34 -14.05 33.62
CA GLY A 328 -0.11 -15.41 33.37
C GLY A 328 -0.40 -16.20 34.66
N ASP A 329 0.43 -16.05 35.68
CA ASP A 329 0.27 -16.73 36.97
C ASP A 329 -0.99 -16.23 37.71
N VAL A 330 -1.24 -14.93 37.68
CA VAL A 330 -2.45 -14.33 38.28
C VAL A 330 -3.71 -14.80 37.55
N ILE A 331 -3.70 -14.79 36.22
CA ILE A 331 -4.80 -15.30 35.41
C ILE A 331 -5.07 -16.77 35.73
N GLN A 332 -4.04 -17.60 35.80
CA GLN A 332 -4.16 -19.03 36.12
C GLN A 332 -4.73 -19.25 37.51
N SER A 333 -4.30 -18.48 38.50
CA SER A 333 -4.80 -18.56 39.88
C SER A 333 -6.29 -18.26 39.97
N VAL A 334 -6.74 -17.18 39.31
CA VAL A 334 -8.16 -16.81 39.26
C VAL A 334 -8.97 -17.85 38.51
N TYR A 335 -8.48 -18.33 37.38
CA TYR A 335 -9.12 -19.39 36.60
C TYR A 335 -9.30 -20.67 37.41
N ASN A 336 -8.25 -21.14 38.06
CA ASN A 336 -8.29 -22.35 38.90
C ASN A 336 -9.29 -22.23 40.06
N ASN A 337 -9.41 -21.04 40.63
CA ASN A 337 -10.40 -20.77 41.66
C ASN A 337 -11.84 -20.89 41.13
N LEU A 338 -12.10 -20.37 39.93
CA LEU A 338 -13.40 -20.47 39.26
C LEU A 338 -13.74 -21.91 38.87
N VAL A 339 -12.76 -22.70 38.47
CA VAL A 339 -12.93 -24.15 38.22
C VAL A 339 -13.28 -24.88 39.51
N LYS A 340 -12.58 -24.61 40.62
CA LYS A 340 -12.88 -25.20 41.93
C LYS A 340 -14.28 -24.87 42.45
N LYS A 341 -14.77 -23.67 42.14
CA LYS A 341 -16.13 -23.22 42.49
C LYS A 341 -17.21 -23.76 41.54
N GLY A 342 -16.84 -24.48 40.51
CA GLY A 342 -17.78 -25.00 39.49
C GLY A 342 -18.36 -23.93 38.55
N VAL A 343 -17.82 -22.72 38.56
CA VAL A 343 -18.23 -21.64 37.65
C VAL A 343 -17.76 -21.92 36.22
N ILE A 344 -16.55 -22.48 36.10
CA ILE A 344 -15.99 -22.92 34.81
C ILE A 344 -15.90 -24.45 34.83
N VAL A 345 -16.47 -25.07 33.81
CA VAL A 345 -16.35 -26.51 33.56
C VAL A 345 -15.53 -26.72 32.30
N PRO A 346 -14.25 -27.11 32.39
CA PRO A 346 -13.41 -27.33 31.23
C PRO A 346 -13.98 -28.42 30.33
N SER A 347 -14.01 -28.16 29.02
CA SER A 347 -14.41 -29.13 28.01
C SER A 347 -13.20 -29.87 27.45
N PRO A 348 -13.35 -31.14 26.99
CA PRO A 348 -12.29 -31.84 26.29
C PRO A 348 -11.85 -31.08 25.03
N GLU A 349 -10.55 -31.06 24.78
CA GLU A 349 -10.00 -30.41 23.58
C GLU A 349 -10.35 -31.20 22.32
N VAL A 350 -10.88 -30.52 21.34
CA VAL A 350 -11.17 -31.06 20.01
C VAL A 350 -10.17 -30.45 19.01
N PRO A 351 -9.31 -31.25 18.38
CA PRO A 351 -8.33 -30.73 17.45
C PRO A 351 -9.03 -30.04 16.26
N PRO A 352 -8.48 -28.93 15.76
CA PRO A 352 -9.03 -28.22 14.62
C PRO A 352 -8.88 -29.04 13.34
N PRO A 353 -9.66 -28.72 12.29
CA PRO A 353 -9.38 -29.22 10.96
C PRO A 353 -7.97 -28.82 10.53
N THR A 354 -7.27 -29.73 9.89
CA THR A 354 -5.97 -29.41 9.32
C THR A 354 -6.18 -28.48 8.14
N VAL A 355 -5.72 -27.25 8.25
CA VAL A 355 -5.48 -26.44 7.04
C VAL A 355 -4.51 -27.25 6.20
N PRO A 356 -4.77 -27.47 4.90
CA PRO A 356 -3.82 -28.19 4.05
C PRO A 356 -2.46 -27.55 4.27
N MET A 357 -1.58 -28.32 4.81
CA MET A 357 -0.35 -27.88 5.44
C MET A 357 0.31 -26.82 4.61
N ASP A 358 0.52 -25.69 5.25
CA ASP A 358 1.40 -24.70 4.69
C ASP A 358 1.21 -24.48 3.20
N TYR A 359 -0.06 -24.32 2.82
CA TYR A 359 -0.36 -23.93 1.45
C TYR A 359 0.46 -22.69 1.08
N SER A 360 0.65 -21.79 2.04
CA SER A 360 1.56 -20.65 1.93
C SER A 360 3.02 -21.12 1.83
N TRP A 361 3.41 -22.05 2.68
CA TRP A 361 4.76 -22.59 2.75
C TRP A 361 5.07 -23.48 1.55
N ALA A 362 4.13 -24.34 1.16
CA ALA A 362 4.25 -25.15 -0.05
C ALA A 362 4.37 -24.27 -1.32
N ARG A 363 3.73 -23.10 -1.35
CA ARG A 363 3.91 -22.11 -2.41
C ARG A 363 5.29 -21.44 -2.35
N GLU A 364 5.78 -21.11 -1.17
CA GLU A 364 7.13 -20.54 -1.00
C GLU A 364 8.23 -21.52 -1.40
N LEU A 365 8.04 -22.79 -1.08
CA LEU A 365 8.95 -23.87 -1.47
C LEU A 365 8.80 -24.32 -2.94
N GLY A 366 7.83 -23.76 -3.66
CA GLY A 366 7.59 -24.14 -5.07
C GLY A 366 6.93 -25.49 -5.26
N LEU A 367 6.46 -26.16 -4.21
CA LEU A 367 5.77 -27.46 -4.27
C LEU A 367 4.36 -27.33 -4.85
N ILE A 368 3.75 -26.17 -4.70
CA ILE A 368 2.48 -25.79 -5.32
C ILE A 368 2.75 -24.58 -6.20
N ARG A 369 2.22 -24.61 -7.43
CA ARG A 369 2.33 -23.47 -8.33
C ARG A 369 1.78 -22.21 -7.65
N LYS A 370 2.69 -21.31 -7.29
CA LYS A 370 2.33 -20.00 -6.77
C LYS A 370 1.54 -19.28 -7.86
N PRO A 371 0.29 -18.89 -7.63
CA PRO A 371 -0.36 -17.98 -8.57
C PRO A 371 0.51 -16.73 -8.62
N ALA A 372 1.06 -16.46 -9.81
CA ALA A 372 1.77 -15.21 -10.01
C ALA A 372 0.82 -14.07 -9.67
N SER A 373 1.18 -13.25 -8.71
CA SER A 373 0.40 -12.09 -8.32
C SER A 373 1.02 -10.87 -8.98
N PHE A 374 0.39 -10.41 -10.04
CA PHE A 374 0.72 -9.12 -10.63
C PHE A 374 -0.32 -8.08 -10.20
N MET A 375 0.15 -6.90 -9.89
CA MET A 375 -0.68 -5.71 -9.88
C MET A 375 -0.49 -4.99 -11.21
N THR A 376 -1.57 -4.69 -11.89
CA THR A 376 -1.57 -3.89 -13.11
C THR A 376 -2.71 -2.88 -13.09
N SER A 377 -2.43 -1.71 -13.62
CA SER A 377 -3.41 -0.62 -13.74
C SER A 377 -3.59 -0.15 -15.18
N ILE A 378 -2.85 -0.75 -16.11
CA ILE A 378 -2.80 -0.25 -17.49
C ILE A 378 -3.81 -0.90 -18.43
N CYS A 379 -4.15 -2.17 -18.19
CA CYS A 379 -5.05 -2.91 -19.07
C CYS A 379 -5.89 -3.91 -18.28
N ASP A 380 -7.15 -4.04 -18.64
CA ASP A 380 -8.07 -5.03 -18.09
C ASP A 380 -8.79 -5.78 -19.22
N GLU A 381 -8.53 -7.08 -19.31
CA GLU A 381 -9.08 -7.97 -20.34
C GLU A 381 -10.28 -8.82 -19.86
N ARG A 382 -10.72 -8.66 -18.61
CA ARG A 382 -11.67 -9.58 -17.99
C ARG A 382 -13.13 -9.29 -18.27
N GLY A 383 -13.46 -8.10 -18.77
CA GLY A 383 -14.84 -7.68 -19.07
C GLY A 383 -15.33 -8.14 -20.44
N GLN A 384 -16.41 -7.55 -20.90
CA GLN A 384 -16.93 -7.75 -22.25
C GLN A 384 -16.02 -7.12 -23.30
N GLU A 385 -15.24 -6.15 -22.91
CA GLU A 385 -14.39 -5.35 -23.76
C GLU A 385 -13.07 -5.07 -23.08
N LEU A 386 -11.99 -5.03 -23.87
CA LEU A 386 -10.66 -4.67 -23.38
C LEU A 386 -10.64 -3.20 -22.93
N LEU A 387 -10.09 -2.93 -21.75
CA LEU A 387 -9.97 -1.58 -21.22
C LEU A 387 -8.51 -1.13 -21.17
N TYR A 388 -8.20 0.03 -21.73
CA TYR A 388 -6.91 0.70 -21.57
C TYR A 388 -7.02 1.80 -20.51
N ALA A 389 -6.42 1.58 -19.35
CA ALA A 389 -6.55 2.48 -18.20
C ALA A 389 -8.01 2.89 -17.91
N GLY A 390 -8.93 1.93 -18.03
CA GLY A 390 -10.36 2.12 -17.84
C GLY A 390 -11.16 2.60 -19.05
N MET A 391 -10.51 2.93 -20.17
CA MET A 391 -11.19 3.31 -21.42
C MET A 391 -11.43 2.07 -22.28
N PRO A 392 -12.68 1.79 -22.68
CA PRO A 392 -13.00 0.70 -23.61
C PRO A 392 -12.25 0.82 -24.93
N ILE A 393 -11.80 -0.31 -25.47
CA ILE A 393 -11.06 -0.31 -26.75
C ILE A 393 -11.87 0.26 -27.91
N SER A 394 -13.18 0.05 -27.89
CA SER A 394 -14.10 0.66 -28.86
C SER A 394 -14.05 2.20 -28.79
N ASP A 395 -13.99 2.76 -27.60
CA ASP A 395 -13.85 4.21 -27.41
C ASP A 395 -12.50 4.71 -27.88
N VAL A 396 -11.41 3.97 -27.59
CA VAL A 396 -10.05 4.31 -28.07
C VAL A 396 -10.03 4.44 -29.59
N LEU A 397 -10.68 3.51 -30.28
CA LEU A 397 -10.74 3.48 -31.73
C LEU A 397 -11.70 4.56 -32.30
N ASN A 398 -12.91 4.64 -31.75
CA ASN A 398 -13.94 5.56 -32.25
C ASN A 398 -13.61 7.03 -32.01
N LYS A 399 -12.97 7.36 -30.89
CA LYS A 399 -12.50 8.71 -30.58
C LYS A 399 -11.21 9.09 -31.31
N ASN A 400 -10.63 8.15 -32.06
CA ASN A 400 -9.41 8.33 -32.83
C ASN A 400 -8.28 8.97 -32.02
N VAL A 401 -8.02 8.42 -30.82
CA VAL A 401 -7.01 8.98 -29.90
C VAL A 401 -5.58 8.90 -30.44
N GLY A 402 -5.35 8.10 -31.49
CA GLY A 402 -4.06 7.89 -32.10
C GLY A 402 -3.08 7.11 -31.21
N ILE A 403 -1.88 6.86 -31.75
CA ILE A 403 -0.85 6.15 -30.96
C ILE A 403 -0.38 7.00 -29.76
N GLY A 404 -0.35 8.31 -29.89
CA GLY A 404 -0.04 9.21 -28.78
C GLY A 404 -1.04 9.11 -27.63
N GLY A 405 -2.34 8.96 -27.96
CA GLY A 405 -3.38 8.72 -26.96
C GLY A 405 -3.27 7.34 -26.29
N VAL A 406 -2.90 6.31 -27.04
CA VAL A 406 -2.65 4.97 -26.48
C VAL A 406 -1.45 5.01 -25.53
N ILE A 407 -0.37 5.69 -25.87
CA ILE A 407 0.77 5.92 -24.98
C ILE A 407 0.33 6.65 -23.71
N SER A 408 -0.49 7.67 -23.85
CA SER A 408 -1.06 8.41 -22.73
C SER A 408 -1.79 7.49 -21.75
N LEU A 409 -2.63 6.60 -22.24
CA LEU A 409 -3.39 5.65 -21.42
C LEU A 409 -2.49 4.59 -20.78
N LEU A 410 -1.64 3.95 -21.55
CA LEU A 410 -0.88 2.79 -21.08
C LEU A 410 0.37 3.14 -20.27
N TRP A 411 1.04 4.27 -20.53
CA TRP A 411 2.24 4.67 -19.79
C TRP A 411 1.92 5.58 -18.62
N PHE A 412 0.88 6.40 -18.72
CA PHE A 412 0.54 7.42 -17.73
C PHE A 412 -0.82 7.20 -17.07
N GLN A 413 -1.58 6.18 -17.49
CA GLN A 413 -2.87 5.78 -16.89
C GLN A 413 -3.93 6.89 -16.92
N ARG A 414 -3.86 7.79 -17.89
CA ARG A 414 -4.78 8.93 -18.02
C ARG A 414 -4.84 9.44 -19.45
N CYS A 415 -5.91 10.16 -19.76
CA CYS A 415 -5.99 10.89 -21.01
C CYS A 415 -5.23 12.21 -20.86
N LEU A 416 -4.09 12.30 -21.50
CA LEU A 416 -3.33 13.56 -21.57
C LEU A 416 -3.94 14.50 -22.62
N PRO A 417 -3.70 15.81 -22.53
CA PRO A 417 -4.18 16.76 -23.51
C PRO A 417 -3.76 16.41 -24.94
N PRO A 418 -4.55 16.77 -25.97
CA PRO A 418 -4.24 16.44 -27.37
C PRO A 418 -2.87 16.89 -27.84
N TYR A 419 -2.38 18.05 -27.38
CA TYR A 419 -1.04 18.53 -27.73
C TYR A 419 0.06 17.63 -27.20
N VAL A 420 -0.12 17.00 -26.03
CA VAL A 420 0.83 16.05 -25.47
C VAL A 420 0.87 14.77 -26.30
N CYS A 421 -0.29 14.25 -26.68
CA CYS A 421 -0.38 13.07 -27.55
C CYS A 421 0.28 13.34 -28.92
N LYS A 422 0.08 14.52 -29.47
CA LYS A 422 0.74 14.96 -30.70
C LYS A 422 2.26 15.08 -30.56
N PHE A 423 2.70 15.60 -29.42
CA PHE A 423 4.13 15.65 -29.08
C PHE A 423 4.76 14.26 -29.04
N PHE A 424 4.08 13.30 -28.42
CA PHE A 424 4.56 11.91 -28.40
C PHE A 424 4.69 11.33 -29.81
N GLU A 425 3.71 11.53 -30.65
CA GLU A 425 3.74 11.07 -32.04
C GLU A 425 4.90 11.72 -32.82
N MET A 426 5.13 13.02 -32.64
CA MET A 426 6.26 13.70 -33.25
C MET A 426 7.60 13.12 -32.79
N CYS A 427 7.74 12.84 -31.48
CA CYS A 427 8.94 12.20 -30.92
C CYS A 427 9.18 10.81 -31.53
N LEU A 428 8.13 10.01 -31.68
CA LEU A 428 8.24 8.71 -32.35
C LEU A 428 8.69 8.82 -33.80
N MET A 429 8.13 9.78 -34.53
CA MET A 429 8.49 10.03 -35.94
C MET A 429 9.95 10.46 -36.09
N VAL A 430 10.43 11.38 -35.27
CA VAL A 430 11.81 11.90 -35.41
C VAL A 430 12.87 10.94 -34.91
N THR A 431 12.52 9.99 -34.05
CA THR A 431 13.43 8.99 -33.53
C THR A 431 13.37 7.64 -34.25
N ALA A 432 12.45 7.48 -35.20
CA ALA A 432 12.15 6.21 -35.85
C ALA A 432 13.37 5.55 -36.53
N ASP A 433 14.19 6.31 -37.20
CA ASP A 433 15.42 5.80 -37.81
C ASP A 433 16.48 6.89 -37.96
N HIS A 434 17.72 6.49 -38.02
CA HIS A 434 18.87 7.36 -38.31
C HIS A 434 19.87 6.71 -39.28
N GLY A 435 19.41 5.78 -40.08
CA GLY A 435 20.21 5.07 -41.06
C GLY A 435 20.92 3.83 -40.52
N PRO A 436 21.53 3.04 -41.43
CA PRO A 436 22.10 1.74 -41.11
C PRO A 436 23.44 1.80 -40.36
N ALA A 437 24.09 2.93 -40.34
CA ALA A 437 25.42 3.10 -39.75
C ALA A 437 25.39 3.23 -38.21
N VAL A 438 24.23 3.49 -37.63
CA VAL A 438 24.09 3.58 -36.16
C VAL A 438 24.13 2.16 -35.55
N SER A 439 24.66 2.06 -34.35
CA SER A 439 24.95 0.79 -33.66
C SER A 439 23.76 -0.17 -33.64
N GLY A 440 22.57 0.30 -33.28
CA GLY A 440 21.39 -0.55 -33.19
C GLY A 440 20.90 -1.06 -34.54
N ALA A 441 20.83 -0.19 -35.57
CA ALA A 441 20.46 -0.59 -36.90
C ALA A 441 21.50 -1.56 -37.48
N HIS A 442 22.78 -1.30 -37.29
CA HIS A 442 23.87 -2.18 -37.69
C HIS A 442 23.73 -3.58 -37.07
N ASN A 443 23.54 -3.67 -35.77
CA ASN A 443 23.34 -4.95 -35.08
C ASN A 443 22.11 -5.71 -35.58
N THR A 444 21.00 -5.00 -35.79
CA THR A 444 19.78 -5.59 -36.37
C THR A 444 20.05 -6.18 -37.76
N ILE A 445 20.77 -5.43 -38.62
CA ILE A 445 21.14 -5.86 -39.97
C ILE A 445 22.05 -7.10 -39.91
N VAL A 446 23.10 -7.09 -39.09
CA VAL A 446 24.04 -8.21 -38.95
C VAL A 446 23.31 -9.45 -38.45
N CYS A 447 22.44 -9.32 -37.47
CA CYS A 447 21.66 -10.42 -36.93
C CYS A 447 20.66 -10.98 -37.95
N ALA A 448 19.96 -10.12 -38.70
CA ALA A 448 19.06 -10.54 -39.80
C ALA A 448 19.80 -11.30 -40.89
N ARG A 449 20.98 -10.83 -41.28
CA ARG A 449 21.85 -11.44 -42.30
C ARG A 449 22.49 -12.76 -41.84
N ALA A 450 22.59 -12.95 -40.52
CA ALA A 450 22.98 -14.23 -39.91
C ALA A 450 21.85 -15.29 -39.92
N GLY A 451 20.71 -14.97 -40.53
CA GLY A 451 19.57 -15.88 -40.65
C GLY A 451 18.60 -15.86 -39.48
N LYS A 452 18.73 -14.92 -38.53
CA LYS A 452 17.82 -14.82 -37.40
C LYS A 452 16.45 -14.29 -37.81
N ASP A 453 15.46 -14.54 -36.95
CA ASP A 453 14.09 -14.08 -37.05
C ASP A 453 13.97 -12.59 -36.68
N LEU A 454 12.77 -12.04 -36.87
CA LEU A 454 12.46 -10.64 -36.58
C LEU A 454 12.75 -10.27 -35.12
N VAL A 455 12.27 -11.08 -34.19
CA VAL A 455 12.38 -10.78 -32.73
C VAL A 455 13.85 -10.75 -32.31
N SER A 456 14.62 -11.76 -32.66
CA SER A 456 16.05 -11.84 -32.36
C SER A 456 16.82 -10.64 -32.94
N SER A 457 16.51 -10.25 -34.16
CA SER A 457 17.15 -9.13 -34.85
C SER A 457 16.78 -7.80 -34.21
N LEU A 458 15.52 -7.59 -33.86
CA LEU A 458 15.05 -6.39 -33.15
C LEU A 458 15.70 -6.29 -31.79
N VAL A 459 15.70 -7.36 -31.01
CA VAL A 459 16.31 -7.39 -29.66
C VAL A 459 17.79 -7.10 -29.74
N SER A 460 18.51 -7.65 -30.72
CA SER A 460 19.93 -7.36 -30.94
C SER A 460 20.20 -5.87 -31.13
N GLY A 461 19.34 -5.18 -31.87
CA GLY A 461 19.39 -3.73 -32.02
C GLY A 461 19.08 -2.98 -30.72
N LEU A 462 18.04 -3.40 -30.02
CA LEU A 462 17.61 -2.77 -28.75
C LEU A 462 18.67 -2.92 -27.64
N LEU A 463 19.40 -4.03 -27.60
CA LEU A 463 20.47 -4.24 -26.61
C LEU A 463 21.65 -3.29 -26.75
N THR A 464 21.78 -2.56 -27.85
CA THR A 464 22.81 -1.53 -28.01
C THR A 464 22.41 -0.18 -27.38
N ILE A 465 21.14 -0.02 -27.03
CA ILE A 465 20.64 1.23 -26.41
C ILE A 465 21.17 1.33 -24.98
N GLY A 466 21.85 2.42 -24.69
CA GLY A 466 22.46 2.71 -23.42
C GLY A 466 23.00 4.13 -23.39
N ASP A 467 23.84 4.44 -22.43
CA ASP A 467 24.33 5.82 -22.16
C ASP A 467 24.95 6.51 -23.39
N ARG A 468 25.57 5.75 -24.29
CA ARG A 468 26.20 6.28 -25.51
C ARG A 468 25.34 6.22 -26.76
N PHE A 469 24.23 5.51 -26.71
CA PHE A 469 23.30 5.35 -27.84
C PHE A 469 21.87 5.19 -27.34
N GLY A 470 21.03 6.18 -27.62
CA GLY A 470 19.60 6.14 -27.29
C GLY A 470 19.25 6.32 -25.80
N GLY A 471 20.21 6.32 -24.90
CA GLY A 471 20.03 6.60 -23.47
C GLY A 471 20.22 8.07 -23.08
N ALA A 472 20.59 8.91 -24.03
CA ALA A 472 20.86 10.32 -23.81
C ALA A 472 19.61 11.13 -23.40
N LEU A 473 18.43 10.65 -23.71
CA LEU A 473 17.17 11.30 -23.32
C LEU A 473 17.01 11.35 -21.79
N ASP A 474 17.16 10.24 -21.10
CA ASP A 474 17.07 10.19 -19.65
C ASP A 474 18.23 10.94 -18.97
N GLY A 475 19.44 10.78 -19.52
CA GLY A 475 20.61 11.51 -19.03
C GLY A 475 20.44 13.02 -19.16
N ALA A 476 19.97 13.50 -20.30
CA ALA A 476 19.67 14.91 -20.52
C ALA A 476 18.57 15.42 -19.59
N ALA A 477 17.49 14.68 -19.45
CA ALA A 477 16.40 15.03 -18.55
C ALA A 477 16.88 15.21 -17.12
N LYS A 478 17.69 14.28 -16.60
CA LYS A 478 18.25 14.34 -15.24
C LYS A 478 19.24 15.50 -15.09
N GLN A 479 20.20 15.64 -15.98
CA GLN A 479 21.20 16.69 -15.92
C GLN A 479 20.58 18.10 -15.99
N PHE A 480 19.69 18.34 -16.95
CA PHE A 480 19.06 19.65 -17.11
C PHE A 480 18.08 19.97 -15.99
N SER A 481 17.24 19.02 -15.59
CA SER A 481 16.27 19.24 -14.53
C SER A 481 16.94 19.47 -13.17
N GLU A 482 17.98 18.71 -12.87
CA GLU A 482 18.76 18.89 -11.63
C GLU A 482 19.48 20.25 -11.60
N ALA A 483 20.11 20.65 -12.70
CA ALA A 483 20.77 21.95 -12.80
C ALA A 483 19.77 23.11 -12.66
N TYR A 484 18.62 23.00 -13.29
CA TYR A 484 17.54 23.97 -13.15
C TYR A 484 16.99 24.05 -11.71
N ASP A 485 16.70 22.90 -11.11
CA ASP A 485 16.10 22.81 -9.77
C ASP A 485 17.07 23.31 -8.67
N THR A 486 18.35 23.10 -8.85
CA THR A 486 19.38 23.61 -7.92
C THR A 486 19.71 25.09 -8.13
N GLY A 487 19.09 25.74 -9.12
CA GLY A 487 19.26 27.17 -9.38
C GLY A 487 20.58 27.53 -10.05
N LEU A 488 21.27 26.58 -10.69
CA LEU A 488 22.50 26.87 -11.43
C LEU A 488 22.18 27.74 -12.65
N HIS A 489 22.89 28.86 -12.76
CA HIS A 489 22.86 29.62 -14.01
C HIS A 489 23.42 28.76 -15.16
N PRO A 490 22.89 28.89 -16.40
CA PRO A 490 23.39 28.10 -17.55
C PRO A 490 24.90 28.06 -17.70
N ALA A 491 25.58 29.19 -17.48
CA ALA A 491 27.05 29.27 -17.52
C ALA A 491 27.71 28.44 -16.41
N GLU A 492 27.15 28.48 -15.22
CA GLU A 492 27.62 27.68 -14.07
C GLU A 492 27.44 26.19 -14.31
N PHE A 493 26.32 25.79 -14.89
CA PHE A 493 26.05 24.40 -15.27
C PHE A 493 27.08 23.89 -16.28
N VAL A 494 27.36 24.64 -17.34
CA VAL A 494 28.37 24.29 -18.36
C VAL A 494 29.75 24.15 -17.71
N ASN A 495 30.13 25.07 -16.83
CA ASN A 495 31.41 25.02 -16.12
C ASN A 495 31.49 23.86 -15.15
N HIS A 496 30.39 23.57 -14.42
CA HIS A 496 30.30 22.44 -13.51
C HIS A 496 30.54 21.11 -14.22
N MET A 497 29.86 20.89 -15.35
CA MET A 497 30.02 19.68 -16.15
C MET A 497 31.43 19.55 -16.73
N ARG A 498 32.00 20.66 -17.17
CA ARG A 498 33.39 20.71 -17.66
C ARG A 498 34.40 20.36 -16.58
N ASN A 499 34.22 20.87 -15.37
CA ASN A 499 35.11 20.60 -14.26
C ASN A 499 35.05 19.15 -13.80
N LYS A 500 33.88 18.52 -13.93
CA LYS A 500 33.72 17.08 -13.69
C LYS A 500 34.30 16.21 -14.81
N GLY A 501 34.63 16.79 -15.95
CA GLY A 501 35.01 16.03 -17.16
C GLY A 501 33.88 15.23 -17.78
N GLU A 502 32.65 15.58 -17.48
CA GLU A 502 31.45 14.93 -17.98
C GLU A 502 30.87 15.69 -19.17
N LEU A 503 30.28 14.94 -20.12
CA LEU A 503 29.56 15.51 -21.25
C LEU A 503 28.16 15.93 -20.81
N ILE A 504 27.67 17.03 -21.38
CA ILE A 504 26.27 17.43 -21.26
C ILE A 504 25.47 16.60 -22.27
N MET A 505 24.63 15.69 -21.76
CA MET A 505 23.75 14.89 -22.59
C MET A 505 22.75 15.79 -23.31
N GLY A 506 22.48 15.51 -24.58
CA GLY A 506 21.58 16.32 -25.40
C GLY A 506 22.24 17.54 -26.06
N ILE A 507 23.53 17.75 -25.89
CA ILE A 507 24.33 18.81 -26.53
C ILE A 507 25.36 18.18 -27.45
N GLY A 508 25.41 18.68 -28.68
CA GLY A 508 26.39 18.31 -29.70
C GLY A 508 25.83 17.49 -30.85
N HIS A 509 26.42 17.69 -32.03
CA HIS A 509 26.12 16.95 -33.25
C HIS A 509 27.35 16.82 -34.14
N ARG A 510 27.46 15.69 -34.85
CA ARG A 510 28.62 15.46 -35.74
C ARG A 510 28.66 16.37 -36.94
N VAL A 511 27.48 16.62 -37.52
CA VAL A 511 27.32 17.32 -38.80
C VAL A 511 26.57 18.64 -38.64
N LYS A 512 25.56 18.68 -37.83
CA LYS A 512 24.73 19.87 -37.61
C LYS A 512 25.43 20.88 -36.71
N SER A 513 25.15 22.14 -36.91
CA SER A 513 25.71 23.26 -36.17
C SER A 513 24.75 24.44 -36.16
N ILE A 514 25.09 25.50 -35.45
CA ILE A 514 24.31 26.73 -35.41
C ILE A 514 24.13 27.33 -36.83
N ASN A 515 25.11 27.13 -37.71
CA ASN A 515 25.08 27.60 -39.12
C ASN A 515 24.42 26.59 -40.09
N ASN A 516 24.19 25.37 -39.65
CA ASN A 516 23.51 24.30 -40.37
C ASN A 516 22.52 23.58 -39.43
N PRO A 517 21.38 24.24 -39.09
CA PRO A 517 20.46 23.74 -38.07
C PRO A 517 19.86 22.37 -38.38
N ASP A 518 19.56 21.59 -37.34
CA ASP A 518 18.78 20.37 -37.46
C ASP A 518 17.29 20.73 -37.56
N GLN A 519 16.67 20.45 -38.70
CA GLN A 519 15.27 20.76 -38.96
C GLN A 519 14.33 20.01 -38.00
N ARG A 520 14.69 18.81 -37.56
CA ARG A 520 13.91 18.05 -36.60
C ARG A 520 13.81 18.79 -35.27
N VAL A 521 14.94 19.30 -34.78
CA VAL A 521 15.01 20.10 -33.54
C VAL A 521 14.18 21.37 -33.69
N LYS A 522 14.30 22.07 -34.83
CA LYS A 522 13.54 23.30 -35.10
C LYS A 522 12.04 23.04 -35.03
N ILE A 523 11.55 22.03 -35.73
CA ILE A 523 10.11 21.72 -35.82
C ILE A 523 9.54 21.31 -34.47
N VAL A 524 10.23 20.41 -33.74
CA VAL A 524 9.78 19.98 -32.40
C VAL A 524 9.79 21.15 -31.42
N LYS A 525 10.85 21.95 -31.43
CA LYS A 525 10.96 23.13 -30.57
C LYS A 525 9.84 24.14 -30.83
N GLU A 526 9.57 24.47 -32.08
CA GLU A 526 8.49 25.39 -32.47
C GLU A 526 7.13 24.86 -31.99
N PHE A 527 6.84 23.58 -32.21
CA PHE A 527 5.61 22.96 -31.74
C PHE A 527 5.45 23.06 -30.22
N VAL A 528 6.50 22.75 -29.48
CA VAL A 528 6.50 22.81 -28.01
C VAL A 528 6.28 24.25 -27.51
N MET A 529 6.99 25.20 -28.08
CA MET A 529 6.86 26.62 -27.74
C MET A 529 5.45 27.17 -27.99
N GLU A 530 4.80 26.72 -29.07
CA GLU A 530 3.46 27.18 -29.46
C GLU A 530 2.34 26.52 -28.67
N ASN A 531 2.51 25.27 -28.24
CA ASN A 531 1.41 24.46 -27.71
C ASN A 531 1.50 24.15 -26.20
N PHE A 532 2.70 24.14 -25.61
CA PHE A 532 2.85 23.85 -24.20
C PHE A 532 2.52 25.07 -23.33
N PRO A 533 1.83 24.86 -22.18
CA PRO A 533 1.48 25.97 -21.27
C PRO A 533 2.70 26.71 -20.71
N ALA A 534 3.79 25.98 -20.43
CA ALA A 534 5.05 26.52 -19.96
C ALA A 534 6.21 25.60 -20.39
N THR A 535 7.33 26.21 -20.70
CA THR A 535 8.53 25.52 -21.20
C THR A 535 9.82 25.99 -20.51
N PRO A 536 9.85 26.09 -19.17
CA PRO A 536 11.00 26.68 -18.48
C PRO A 536 12.28 25.87 -18.66
N LEU A 537 12.22 24.55 -18.70
CA LEU A 537 13.40 23.72 -18.87
C LEU A 537 13.93 23.77 -20.30
N LEU A 538 13.04 23.78 -21.29
CA LEU A 538 13.45 23.98 -22.70
C LEU A 538 14.13 25.33 -22.88
N LEU A 539 13.59 26.40 -22.31
CA LEU A 539 14.21 27.73 -22.35
C LEU A 539 15.59 27.73 -21.68
N TYR A 540 15.71 27.06 -20.54
CA TYR A 540 16.99 26.86 -19.84
C TYR A 540 18.01 26.14 -20.74
N ALA A 541 17.59 25.08 -21.43
CA ALA A 541 18.43 24.32 -22.34
C ALA A 541 18.88 25.18 -23.54
N LEU A 542 18.01 26.06 -24.08
CA LEU A 542 18.34 26.97 -25.13
C LEU A 542 19.37 28.03 -24.69
N GLU A 543 19.31 28.50 -23.45
CA GLU A 543 20.34 29.35 -22.87
C GLU A 543 21.69 28.63 -22.71
N VAL A 544 21.66 27.35 -22.33
CA VAL A 544 22.85 26.49 -22.31
C VAL A 544 23.44 26.34 -23.70
N GLU A 545 22.61 26.12 -24.72
CA GLU A 545 23.03 26.05 -26.13
C GLU A 545 23.78 27.30 -26.58
N LYS A 546 23.31 28.49 -26.23
CA LYS A 546 24.00 29.76 -26.57
C LYS A 546 25.43 29.77 -26.02
N ILE A 547 25.66 29.26 -24.85
CA ILE A 547 26.97 29.20 -24.21
C ILE A 547 27.86 28.15 -24.90
N THR A 548 27.32 26.96 -25.12
CA THR A 548 28.08 25.85 -25.70
C THR A 548 28.44 26.13 -27.18
N THR A 549 27.53 26.71 -27.94
CA THR A 549 27.77 27.07 -29.34
C THR A 549 28.73 28.27 -29.52
N SER A 550 28.86 29.12 -28.51
CA SER A 550 29.87 30.18 -28.51
C SER A 550 31.30 29.61 -28.47
N LYS A 551 31.47 28.40 -27.92
CA LYS A 551 32.75 27.69 -27.86
C LYS A 551 33.03 26.87 -29.12
N LYS A 552 32.03 26.09 -29.57
CA LYS A 552 32.09 25.29 -30.79
C LYS A 552 30.72 25.29 -31.47
N PRO A 553 30.62 25.65 -32.76
CA PRO A 553 29.34 25.81 -33.47
C PRO A 553 28.48 24.55 -33.53
N ASN A 554 29.07 23.36 -33.39
CA ASN A 554 28.38 22.08 -33.42
C ASN A 554 27.88 21.59 -32.04
N LEU A 555 28.11 22.35 -30.96
CA LEU A 555 27.58 22.05 -29.65
C LEU A 555 26.16 22.59 -29.48
N ILE A 556 25.31 22.25 -30.43
CA ILE A 556 23.89 22.59 -30.46
C ILE A 556 23.07 21.68 -29.54
N LEU A 557 21.91 22.14 -29.12
CA LEU A 557 20.88 21.29 -28.51
C LEU A 557 20.37 20.33 -29.59
N ASN A 558 20.63 19.06 -29.43
CA ASN A 558 20.24 18.04 -30.38
C ASN A 558 18.82 17.48 -30.14
N VAL A 559 18.39 16.53 -30.95
CA VAL A 559 17.05 15.93 -30.85
C VAL A 559 16.79 15.36 -29.46
N ASP A 560 17.75 14.66 -28.88
CA ASP A 560 17.63 14.08 -27.56
C ASP A 560 17.45 15.15 -26.48
N GLY A 561 18.21 16.23 -26.57
CA GLY A 561 18.11 17.34 -25.63
C GLY A 561 16.77 18.07 -25.70
N VAL A 562 16.28 18.34 -26.90
CA VAL A 562 14.97 19.00 -27.09
C VAL A 562 13.84 18.10 -26.57
N ILE A 563 13.84 16.85 -26.94
CA ILE A 563 12.80 15.90 -26.47
C ILE A 563 12.84 15.75 -24.95
N ALA A 564 14.03 15.56 -24.38
CA ALA A 564 14.18 15.38 -22.94
C ALA A 564 13.67 16.57 -22.12
N CYS A 565 14.10 17.78 -22.46
CA CYS A 565 13.67 18.98 -21.76
C CYS A 565 12.18 19.27 -21.95
N SER A 566 11.67 19.08 -23.15
CA SER A 566 10.24 19.26 -23.46
C SER A 566 9.37 18.23 -22.73
N PHE A 567 9.83 16.99 -22.61
CA PHE A 567 9.12 15.94 -21.87
C PHE A 567 9.03 16.27 -20.38
N VAL A 568 10.11 16.76 -19.78
CA VAL A 568 10.11 17.21 -18.39
C VAL A 568 9.16 18.38 -18.19
N ASP A 569 9.16 19.36 -19.09
CA ASP A 569 8.22 20.47 -19.07
C ASP A 569 6.77 19.99 -19.17
N MET A 570 6.50 19.01 -20.03
CA MET A 570 5.19 18.38 -20.13
C MET A 570 4.78 17.73 -18.80
N LEU A 571 5.64 16.94 -18.19
CA LEU A 571 5.35 16.29 -16.90
C LEU A 571 5.06 17.32 -15.80
N ARG A 572 5.83 18.40 -15.75
CA ARG A 572 5.74 19.40 -14.69
C ARG A 572 4.65 20.44 -14.87
N HIS A 573 4.29 20.77 -16.13
CA HIS A 573 3.47 21.94 -16.46
C HIS A 573 2.23 21.65 -17.29
N SER A 574 1.95 20.41 -17.64
CA SER A 574 0.69 20.07 -18.35
C SER A 574 -0.55 20.12 -17.45
N GLY A 575 -0.37 20.20 -16.15
CA GLY A 575 -1.46 20.12 -15.17
C GLY A 575 -2.01 18.72 -14.93
N SER A 576 -1.41 17.70 -15.55
CA SER A 576 -1.88 16.30 -15.48
C SER A 576 -1.19 15.47 -14.41
N PHE A 577 -0.08 15.96 -13.86
CA PHE A 577 0.76 15.26 -12.89
C PHE A 577 1.01 16.11 -11.64
N THR A 578 1.11 15.48 -10.48
CA THR A 578 1.68 16.13 -9.31
C THR A 578 3.20 16.27 -9.48
N ARG A 579 3.81 17.06 -8.62
CA ARG A 579 5.27 17.25 -8.64
C ARG A 579 6.00 15.93 -8.35
N GLU A 580 5.48 15.15 -7.43
CA GLU A 580 6.00 13.85 -7.03
C GLU A 580 5.88 12.83 -8.17
N GLU A 581 4.72 12.76 -8.82
CA GLU A 581 4.50 11.89 -9.98
C GLU A 581 5.45 12.25 -11.14
N ALA A 582 5.59 13.53 -11.44
CA ALA A 582 6.50 14.00 -12.50
C ALA A 582 7.94 13.56 -12.22
N GLN A 583 8.39 13.71 -10.98
CA GLN A 583 9.74 13.29 -10.57
C GLN A 583 9.91 11.77 -10.62
N GLU A 584 8.88 11.02 -10.25
CA GLU A 584 8.90 9.56 -10.35
C GLU A 584 9.08 9.10 -11.79
N TYR A 585 8.34 9.65 -12.75
CA TYR A 585 8.51 9.33 -14.17
C TYR A 585 9.92 9.67 -14.70
N ILE A 586 10.52 10.75 -14.24
CA ILE A 586 11.91 11.09 -14.57
C ILE A 586 12.87 10.04 -14.01
N ASN A 587 12.66 9.64 -12.75
CA ASN A 587 13.55 8.71 -12.05
C ASN A 587 13.51 7.29 -12.63
N ILE A 588 12.34 6.80 -13.04
CA ILE A 588 12.21 5.47 -13.65
C ILE A 588 12.67 5.40 -15.11
N GLY A 589 13.06 6.53 -15.70
CA GLY A 589 13.54 6.57 -17.07
C GLY A 589 12.44 6.52 -18.14
N ALA A 590 11.25 7.06 -17.85
CA ALA A 590 10.11 7.04 -18.78
C ALA A 590 10.39 7.75 -20.11
N ILE A 591 11.27 8.74 -20.11
CA ILE A 591 11.56 9.58 -21.28
C ILE A 591 12.22 8.75 -22.38
N ASN A 592 13.12 7.84 -22.01
CA ASN A 592 13.81 6.98 -22.96
C ASN A 592 12.87 6.00 -23.69
N SER A 593 11.70 5.75 -23.15
CA SER A 593 10.70 4.85 -23.74
C SER A 593 10.24 5.34 -25.11
N LEU A 594 10.17 6.65 -25.33
CA LEU A 594 9.85 7.21 -26.66
C LEU A 594 10.91 6.87 -27.71
N PHE A 595 12.18 6.96 -27.34
CA PHE A 595 13.28 6.58 -28.23
C PHE A 595 13.24 5.08 -28.56
N VAL A 596 13.07 4.23 -27.54
CA VAL A 596 13.00 2.78 -27.68
C VAL A 596 11.86 2.38 -28.62
N LEU A 597 10.67 2.92 -28.39
CA LEU A 597 9.50 2.64 -29.22
C LEU A 597 9.69 3.16 -30.65
N GLY A 598 10.07 4.41 -30.80
CA GLY A 598 10.28 5.02 -32.10
C GLY A 598 11.34 4.28 -32.92
N ARG A 599 12.51 4.05 -32.34
CA ARG A 599 13.64 3.39 -33.03
C ARG A 599 13.35 1.91 -33.35
N SER A 600 12.45 1.26 -32.64
CA SER A 600 11.99 -0.09 -32.97
C SER A 600 11.34 -0.13 -34.36
N VAL A 601 10.63 0.91 -34.76
CA VAL A 601 10.03 1.01 -36.11
C VAL A 601 11.13 0.93 -37.18
N GLY A 602 12.21 1.69 -37.01
CA GLY A 602 13.35 1.68 -37.90
C GLY A 602 14.09 0.33 -37.94
N PHE A 603 14.33 -0.25 -36.80
CA PHE A 603 14.99 -1.58 -36.71
C PHE A 603 14.18 -2.67 -37.42
N ILE A 604 12.87 -2.69 -37.23
CA ILE A 604 11.98 -3.62 -37.95
C ILE A 604 12.08 -3.36 -39.47
N GLY A 605 12.10 -2.10 -39.90
CA GLY A 605 12.30 -1.73 -41.27
C GLY A 605 13.62 -2.26 -41.85
N HIS A 606 14.72 -2.10 -41.14
CA HIS A 606 16.03 -2.64 -41.53
C HIS A 606 16.05 -4.15 -41.62
N TYR A 607 15.40 -4.87 -40.68
CA TYR A 607 15.23 -6.31 -40.77
C TYR A 607 14.49 -6.72 -42.04
N MET A 608 13.33 -6.11 -42.32
CA MET A 608 12.53 -6.41 -43.50
C MET A 608 13.30 -6.12 -44.79
N ASP A 609 14.06 -5.03 -44.80
CA ASP A 609 14.87 -4.63 -45.95
C ASP A 609 15.94 -5.68 -46.28
N GLN A 610 16.67 -6.17 -45.30
CA GLN A 610 17.66 -7.21 -45.49
C GLN A 610 17.05 -8.53 -46.02
N LYS A 611 15.87 -8.91 -45.52
CA LYS A 611 15.15 -10.10 -46.02
C LYS A 611 14.64 -9.92 -47.45
N ARG A 612 14.05 -8.75 -47.74
CA ARG A 612 13.56 -8.42 -49.09
C ARG A 612 14.69 -8.39 -50.11
N LEU A 613 15.83 -7.82 -49.78
CA LEU A 613 17.01 -7.73 -50.61
C LEU A 613 17.79 -9.09 -50.66
N LYS A 614 17.33 -10.13 -49.96
CA LYS A 614 17.95 -11.43 -49.92
C LYS A 614 19.46 -11.40 -49.63
N GLN A 615 19.83 -10.51 -48.68
CA GLN A 615 21.23 -10.34 -48.30
C GLN A 615 21.75 -11.57 -47.54
N GLY A 616 22.93 -12.05 -47.99
CA GLY A 616 23.62 -13.17 -47.32
C GLY A 616 24.32 -12.76 -46.02
N LEU A 617 25.01 -13.73 -45.41
CA LEU A 617 25.77 -13.52 -44.19
C LEU A 617 26.69 -12.29 -44.28
N TYR A 618 26.59 -11.40 -43.33
CA TYR A 618 27.49 -10.26 -43.22
C TYR A 618 28.86 -10.71 -42.70
N ARG A 619 29.90 -10.26 -43.40
CA ARG A 619 31.28 -10.35 -42.97
C ARG A 619 31.91 -8.98 -43.10
N HIS A 620 32.44 -8.47 -42.01
CA HIS A 620 33.13 -7.19 -42.01
C HIS A 620 34.40 -7.28 -42.87
N PRO A 621 34.68 -6.33 -43.73
CA PRO A 621 35.94 -6.33 -44.50
C PRO A 621 37.15 -6.29 -43.56
N TRP A 622 38.07 -7.20 -43.74
CA TRP A 622 39.25 -7.32 -42.86
C TRP A 622 40.20 -6.13 -43.00
N ASP A 623 40.24 -5.51 -44.17
CA ASP A 623 41.06 -4.33 -44.47
C ASP A 623 40.52 -3.02 -43.83
N ASP A 624 39.31 -3.07 -43.29
CA ASP A 624 38.70 -1.98 -42.54
C ASP A 624 38.94 -2.10 -41.02
N ILE A 625 39.73 -3.14 -40.62
CA ILE A 625 40.06 -3.41 -39.22
C ILE A 625 41.53 -3.05 -38.97
N SER A 626 41.77 -2.15 -38.03
CA SER A 626 43.12 -1.86 -37.55
C SER A 626 43.56 -2.90 -36.53
N TYR A 627 44.44 -3.78 -36.92
CA TYR A 627 44.98 -4.80 -36.01
C TYR A 627 46.13 -4.22 -35.18
N VAL A 628 46.01 -4.26 -33.88
CA VAL A 628 47.07 -4.00 -32.94
C VAL A 628 47.76 -5.35 -32.66
N LEU A 629 48.92 -5.54 -33.23
CA LEU A 629 49.72 -6.73 -32.95
C LEU A 629 50.33 -6.64 -31.55
N PRO A 630 50.26 -7.69 -30.76
CA PRO A 630 51.00 -7.73 -29.49
C PRO A 630 52.51 -7.59 -29.78
N GLU A 631 53.23 -6.94 -28.86
CA GLU A 631 54.69 -6.93 -28.93
C GLU A 631 55.19 -8.36 -29.11
N GLN A 632 56.07 -8.56 -30.09
CA GLN A 632 56.63 -9.87 -30.35
C GLN A 632 57.31 -10.37 -29.07
N TYR A 633 56.95 -11.55 -28.63
CA TYR A 633 57.70 -12.26 -27.60
C TYR A 633 59.14 -12.41 -28.11
N ASN A 634 60.01 -11.57 -27.64
CA ASN A 634 61.45 -11.82 -27.80
C ASN A 634 61.78 -13.05 -26.97
N ASN A 635 62.00 -14.17 -27.65
CA ASN A 635 62.54 -15.38 -27.07
C ASN A 635 63.96 -15.17 -26.59
#